data_dd17859fd8caa3d263763bf7a8d78356
#
_entry.id   dd17859fd8caa3d263763bf7a8d78356
#
_cell.length_a   1.000
_cell.length_b   1.000
_cell.length_c   1.000
_cell.angle_alpha   90.00
_cell.angle_beta   90.00
_cell.angle_gamma   90.00
#
_symmetry.space_group_name_H-M   'P 1'
#
loop_
_entity.id
_entity.type
_entity.pdbx_description
1 polymer ?
#
loop_
_entity_poly.entity_id
_entity_poly.type
_entity_poly.pdbx_seq_one_letter_code
_entity_poly.pdbx_strand_id
1 'polypeptide(L)'
;MTDPLLRAHLAPEPRTLVDILRATADAHPDSPAIDNGREVLTYDELLDAAQELAAALRSDGVRRGDRVGVRIPSGTTDLYVAITGILLAGAAYVPVDHDDPDERARVVFGEAGVAAIVGTDLVIRSGPAARPDADPDEAAEEDPELTDDAWVIFTSGSTGLPKGVAVSHRNAAAFVDAESRMFLQQRPIGPGDRVMAGLSVAFDASCEEMWLAWRYGACLVPAPRSLVRSGMDLGPWLVANDITIVSTVPTLVALWPADALADVRLLILGGEACPPEIGARLATDTREVWNTYGPTEATVVACGAQLDGQPPVRIGLPLDGWDLAVVDAQGQRVPDGEPGELIIGGVGLARYLDPEKDAAVYAPMPGLGWERAYRSGDVVRFDGVGLVFQGRADDQVKVGGRRIELGEVDSALLGLPGVSGAAAAVKRTEAGNRLLVGYVTADAGFDPKAAAEQLRASMPAALVPRIAVVDTLPTRTSGKIDRDALPWPPPGASRGTGATASGTPDLELDGTAAWIAGHWAAILGSPPSAPDEDFFDLGGGSLSAAQLVSKLRERHPDVTVADIYEHPVLADLAQTLDAMAAPTGRTNAAVSPVPRDTQVAQVLGTVVVRSIGALRWLTWIGLGLLVAHRVVDAPWLPSIAWGWVLAGWLLLINPFGRVLLGAAAARLVLRGVGPGRYPRGGRVHLRLWLAERLVDEL
;
A
#
# COMPACT_ATOMS: atom_id res chain seq x y z
N MET A 1 -27.09 15.42 26.61
CA MET A 1 -25.96 15.38 25.66
C MET A 1 -26.29 14.30 24.65
N THR A 2 -26.14 14.57 23.38
CA THR A 2 -26.29 13.52 22.35
C THR A 2 -25.16 12.51 22.53
N ASP A 3 -25.46 11.23 22.43
CA ASP A 3 -24.49 10.13 22.51
C ASP A 3 -23.43 10.31 21.38
N PRO A 4 -22.13 10.46 21.70
CA PRO A 4 -21.09 10.69 20.70
C PRO A 4 -20.84 9.51 19.78
N LEU A 5 -21.34 8.32 20.13
CA LEU A 5 -21.25 7.10 19.35
C LEU A 5 -22.37 6.96 18.30
N LEU A 6 -23.38 7.86 18.30
CA LEU A 6 -24.51 7.84 17.38
C LEU A 6 -24.41 9.00 16.38
N ARG A 7 -23.92 8.73 15.18
CA ARG A 7 -23.70 9.73 14.12
C ARG A 7 -24.38 9.40 12.79
N ALA A 8 -25.26 8.41 12.73
CA ALA A 8 -25.99 8.08 11.49
C ALA A 8 -26.76 9.27 10.92
N HIS A 9 -27.30 10.16 11.79
CA HIS A 9 -28.02 11.38 11.41
C HIS A 9 -27.13 12.44 10.74
N LEU A 10 -25.80 12.31 10.76
CA LEU A 10 -24.83 13.17 10.12
C LEU A 10 -24.35 12.62 8.78
N ALA A 11 -24.98 11.56 8.27
CA ALA A 11 -24.58 10.93 7.02
C ALA A 11 -24.43 11.97 5.89
N PRO A 12 -23.35 11.90 5.10
CA PRO A 12 -23.16 12.78 3.95
C PRO A 12 -24.30 12.64 2.94
N GLU A 13 -24.50 13.70 2.13
CA GLU A 13 -25.47 13.70 1.03
C GLU A 13 -25.25 12.50 0.10
N PRO A 14 -26.33 11.85 -0.34
CA PRO A 14 -26.24 10.72 -1.24
C PRO A 14 -25.67 11.08 -2.61
N ARG A 15 -24.62 10.39 -3.01
CA ARG A 15 -24.02 10.45 -4.36
C ARG A 15 -23.23 9.18 -4.66
N THR A 16 -22.83 9.00 -5.91
CA THR A 16 -21.99 7.88 -6.34
C THR A 16 -20.50 8.26 -6.30
N LEU A 17 -19.61 7.28 -6.42
CA LEU A 17 -18.18 7.54 -6.62
C LEU A 17 -17.90 8.21 -7.96
N VAL A 18 -18.71 7.90 -8.98
CA VAL A 18 -18.61 8.53 -10.30
C VAL A 18 -18.93 10.03 -10.22
N ASP A 19 -19.93 10.42 -9.41
CA ASP A 19 -20.23 11.83 -9.16
C ASP A 19 -19.04 12.56 -8.51
N ILE A 20 -18.35 11.89 -7.57
CA ILE A 20 -17.16 12.44 -6.93
C ILE A 20 -16.04 12.66 -7.95
N LEU A 21 -15.74 11.65 -8.77
CA LEU A 21 -14.65 11.72 -9.75
C LEU A 21 -14.92 12.81 -10.81
N ARG A 22 -16.14 12.84 -11.38
CA ARG A 22 -16.53 13.86 -12.36
C ARG A 22 -16.46 15.28 -11.79
N ALA A 23 -17.02 15.49 -10.58
CA ALA A 23 -16.97 16.79 -9.93
C ALA A 23 -15.54 17.25 -9.66
N THR A 24 -14.63 16.34 -9.37
CA THR A 24 -13.21 16.67 -9.16
C THR A 24 -12.49 16.95 -10.48
N ALA A 25 -12.76 16.18 -11.53
CA ALA A 25 -12.21 16.42 -12.86
C ALA A 25 -12.69 17.77 -13.43
N ASP A 26 -13.97 18.10 -13.28
CA ASP A 26 -14.52 19.40 -13.68
C ASP A 26 -13.85 20.57 -12.93
N ALA A 27 -13.53 20.40 -11.64
CA ALA A 27 -12.91 21.43 -10.82
C ALA A 27 -11.40 21.56 -11.06
N HIS A 28 -10.71 20.49 -11.44
CA HIS A 28 -9.25 20.39 -11.51
C HIS A 28 -8.76 19.60 -12.73
N PRO A 29 -9.22 19.88 -13.97
CA PRO A 29 -8.96 19.06 -15.15
C PRO A 29 -7.46 18.85 -15.42
N ASP A 30 -6.67 19.92 -15.31
CA ASP A 30 -5.23 19.92 -15.59
C ASP A 30 -4.35 19.45 -14.40
N SER A 31 -4.94 19.15 -13.24
CA SER A 31 -4.17 18.67 -12.09
C SER A 31 -3.77 17.20 -12.29
N PRO A 32 -2.57 16.78 -11.87
CA PRO A 32 -2.19 15.37 -11.90
C PRO A 32 -3.14 14.53 -11.03
N ALA A 33 -3.77 13.53 -11.63
CA ALA A 33 -4.62 12.57 -10.94
C ALA A 33 -3.85 11.31 -10.53
N ILE A 34 -2.89 10.88 -11.38
CA ILE A 34 -2.01 9.72 -11.14
C ILE A 34 -0.62 10.06 -11.65
N ASP A 35 0.41 9.71 -10.86
CA ASP A 35 1.82 9.82 -11.26
C ASP A 35 2.59 8.60 -10.76
N ASN A 36 2.96 7.68 -11.66
CA ASN A 36 3.73 6.48 -11.31
C ASN A 36 5.26 6.67 -11.48
N GLY A 37 5.71 7.90 -11.71
CA GLY A 37 7.10 8.27 -11.94
C GLY A 37 7.60 8.00 -13.39
N ARG A 38 6.78 7.41 -14.26
CA ARG A 38 7.04 7.18 -15.69
C ARG A 38 6.02 7.89 -16.57
N GLU A 39 4.82 7.92 -16.11
CA GLU A 39 3.65 8.48 -16.77
C GLU A 39 2.85 9.28 -15.77
N VAL A 40 2.32 10.40 -16.19
CA VAL A 40 1.45 11.27 -15.42
C VAL A 40 0.15 11.42 -16.20
N LEU A 41 -0.97 11.11 -15.57
CA LEU A 41 -2.30 11.39 -16.10
C LEU A 41 -2.92 12.55 -15.31
N THR A 42 -3.42 13.56 -16.00
CA THR A 42 -4.29 14.59 -15.42
C THR A 42 -5.67 14.00 -15.12
N TYR A 43 -6.52 14.75 -14.42
CA TYR A 43 -7.90 14.30 -14.18
C TYR A 43 -8.70 14.17 -15.48
N ASP A 44 -8.47 15.05 -16.44
CA ASP A 44 -9.12 15.00 -17.77
C ASP A 44 -8.67 13.75 -18.53
N GLU A 45 -7.34 13.50 -18.60
CA GLU A 45 -6.77 12.32 -19.25
C GLU A 45 -7.18 11.01 -18.57
N LEU A 46 -7.27 10.99 -17.23
CA LEU A 46 -7.77 9.81 -16.50
C LEU A 46 -9.22 9.54 -16.83
N LEU A 47 -10.06 10.58 -16.89
CA LEU A 47 -11.48 10.44 -17.19
C LEU A 47 -11.69 9.97 -18.63
N ASP A 48 -10.94 10.51 -19.59
CA ASP A 48 -10.98 10.09 -21.00
C ASP A 48 -10.58 8.62 -21.16
N ALA A 49 -9.44 8.21 -20.59
CA ALA A 49 -8.99 6.82 -20.63
C ALA A 49 -9.99 5.86 -19.96
N ALA A 50 -10.57 6.26 -18.84
CA ALA A 50 -11.60 5.48 -18.15
C ALA A 50 -12.90 5.37 -18.95
N GLN A 51 -13.32 6.42 -19.67
CA GLN A 51 -14.47 6.41 -20.56
C GLN A 51 -14.26 5.49 -21.78
N GLU A 52 -13.07 5.51 -22.38
CA GLU A 52 -12.70 4.60 -23.45
C GLU A 52 -12.81 3.13 -23.02
N LEU A 53 -12.26 2.80 -21.84
CA LEU A 53 -12.37 1.46 -21.27
C LEU A 53 -13.84 1.11 -20.95
N ALA A 54 -14.60 2.02 -20.38
CA ALA A 54 -16.02 1.81 -20.09
C ALA A 54 -16.83 1.50 -21.36
N ALA A 55 -16.54 2.22 -22.45
CA ALA A 55 -17.16 1.95 -23.76
C ALA A 55 -16.77 0.56 -24.29
N ALA A 56 -15.49 0.17 -24.16
CA ALA A 56 -15.02 -1.15 -24.55
C ALA A 56 -15.70 -2.27 -23.74
N LEU A 57 -15.81 -2.10 -22.41
CA LEU A 57 -16.50 -3.04 -21.53
C LEU A 57 -17.98 -3.22 -21.90
N ARG A 58 -18.69 -2.10 -22.18
CA ARG A 58 -20.09 -2.14 -22.65
C ARG A 58 -20.22 -2.85 -23.98
N SER A 59 -19.29 -2.62 -24.91
CA SER A 59 -19.25 -3.33 -26.21
C SER A 59 -19.01 -4.83 -26.05
N ASP A 60 -18.27 -5.23 -25.00
CA ASP A 60 -18.01 -6.64 -24.65
C ASP A 60 -19.16 -7.26 -23.82
N GLY A 61 -20.29 -6.57 -23.70
CA GLY A 61 -21.52 -7.08 -23.07
C GLY A 61 -21.67 -6.78 -21.58
N VAL A 62 -20.77 -6.00 -20.96
CA VAL A 62 -20.93 -5.55 -19.57
C VAL A 62 -22.08 -4.55 -19.47
N ARG A 63 -22.93 -4.69 -18.44
CA ARG A 63 -24.09 -3.84 -18.16
C ARG A 63 -24.00 -3.29 -16.74
N ARG A 64 -24.78 -2.24 -16.47
CA ARG A 64 -24.93 -1.71 -15.11
C ARG A 64 -25.31 -2.80 -14.12
N GLY A 65 -24.66 -2.80 -12.96
CA GLY A 65 -24.85 -3.79 -11.90
C GLY A 65 -24.05 -5.09 -12.10
N ASP A 66 -23.35 -5.26 -13.22
CA ASP A 66 -22.42 -6.37 -13.42
C ASP A 66 -21.16 -6.22 -12.56
N ARG A 67 -20.38 -7.28 -12.47
CA ARG A 67 -19.09 -7.30 -11.81
C ARG A 67 -18.00 -7.59 -12.82
N VAL A 68 -16.87 -6.86 -12.68
CA VAL A 68 -15.71 -7.00 -13.58
C VAL A 68 -14.47 -7.27 -12.75
N GLY A 69 -13.79 -8.37 -13.06
CA GLY A 69 -12.54 -8.74 -12.42
C GLY A 69 -11.41 -7.79 -12.81
N VAL A 70 -10.53 -7.47 -11.86
CA VAL A 70 -9.30 -6.69 -12.09
C VAL A 70 -8.11 -7.49 -11.62
N ARG A 71 -7.14 -7.73 -12.54
CA ARG A 71 -5.88 -8.41 -12.20
C ARG A 71 -4.72 -7.79 -12.96
N ILE A 72 -4.26 -6.66 -12.47
CA ILE A 72 -3.22 -5.82 -13.07
C ILE A 72 -2.11 -5.60 -12.03
N PRO A 73 -0.82 -5.57 -12.42
CA PRO A 73 0.28 -5.31 -11.50
C PRO A 73 0.13 -3.98 -10.78
N SER A 74 0.39 -3.96 -9.46
CA SER A 74 0.45 -2.73 -8.67
C SER A 74 1.58 -1.82 -9.19
N GLY A 75 1.40 -0.50 -9.08
CA GLY A 75 2.39 0.48 -9.54
C GLY A 75 2.21 0.95 -10.98
N THR A 76 1.17 0.48 -11.68
CA THR A 76 0.83 0.90 -13.06
C THR A 76 -0.34 1.87 -13.06
N THR A 77 -0.39 2.78 -14.05
CA THR A 77 -1.55 3.67 -14.30
C THR A 77 -2.77 2.86 -14.75
N ASP A 78 -2.56 1.80 -15.56
CA ASP A 78 -3.59 0.90 -16.06
C ASP A 78 -4.49 0.32 -14.97
N LEU A 79 -3.91 0.02 -13.78
CA LEU A 79 -4.68 -0.51 -12.67
C LEU A 79 -5.80 0.45 -12.24
N TYR A 80 -5.50 1.73 -12.18
CA TYR A 80 -6.44 2.76 -11.73
C TYR A 80 -7.37 3.20 -12.84
N VAL A 81 -6.91 3.22 -14.09
CA VAL A 81 -7.77 3.37 -15.28
C VAL A 81 -8.78 2.22 -15.35
N ALA A 82 -8.37 0.98 -15.07
CA ALA A 82 -9.28 -0.16 -15.03
C ALA A 82 -10.36 0.01 -13.95
N ILE A 83 -9.99 0.39 -12.74
CA ILE A 83 -10.94 0.60 -11.62
C ILE A 83 -11.94 1.71 -11.97
N THR A 84 -11.46 2.87 -12.42
CA THR A 84 -12.33 4.01 -12.76
C THR A 84 -13.19 3.74 -13.98
N GLY A 85 -12.65 3.07 -15.01
CA GLY A 85 -13.40 2.67 -16.20
C GLY A 85 -14.51 1.67 -15.91
N ILE A 86 -14.29 0.71 -15.00
CA ILE A 86 -15.33 -0.22 -14.56
C ILE A 86 -16.45 0.51 -13.83
N LEU A 87 -16.13 1.46 -12.94
CA LEU A 87 -17.14 2.26 -12.24
C LEU A 87 -17.95 3.13 -13.24
N LEU A 88 -17.29 3.72 -14.24
CA LEU A 88 -17.95 4.49 -15.32
C LEU A 88 -18.80 3.61 -16.25
N ALA A 89 -18.50 2.31 -16.35
CA ALA A 89 -19.35 1.36 -17.06
C ALA A 89 -20.62 0.99 -16.28
N GLY A 90 -20.79 1.50 -15.04
CA GLY A 90 -21.87 1.15 -14.13
C GLY A 90 -21.69 -0.23 -13.46
N ALA A 91 -20.48 -0.79 -13.48
CA ALA A 91 -20.17 -2.09 -12.94
C ALA A 91 -19.33 -2.00 -11.66
N ALA A 92 -19.34 -3.05 -10.84
CA ALA A 92 -18.50 -3.17 -9.67
C ALA A 92 -17.15 -3.80 -10.02
N TYR A 93 -16.04 -3.27 -9.53
CA TYR A 93 -14.76 -3.93 -9.70
C TYR A 93 -14.54 -5.02 -8.62
N VAL A 94 -13.94 -6.13 -9.04
CA VAL A 94 -13.58 -7.26 -8.18
C VAL A 94 -12.08 -7.48 -8.30
N PRO A 95 -11.29 -6.96 -7.36
CA PRO A 95 -9.84 -7.02 -7.47
C PRO A 95 -9.27 -8.34 -6.95
N VAL A 96 -8.27 -8.85 -7.66
CA VAL A 96 -7.38 -9.92 -7.20
C VAL A 96 -5.94 -9.43 -7.38
N ASP A 97 -5.12 -9.61 -6.35
CA ASP A 97 -3.71 -9.23 -6.43
C ASP A 97 -3.02 -9.97 -7.58
N HIS A 98 -2.26 -9.24 -8.39
CA HIS A 98 -1.57 -9.84 -9.54
C HIS A 98 -0.60 -10.96 -9.12
N ASP A 99 0.00 -10.83 -7.94
CA ASP A 99 0.95 -11.81 -7.38
C ASP A 99 0.25 -13.02 -6.72
N ASP A 100 -1.08 -12.99 -6.56
CA ASP A 100 -1.82 -14.14 -6.03
C ASP A 100 -1.90 -15.28 -7.07
N PRO A 101 -1.97 -16.55 -6.63
CA PRO A 101 -2.09 -17.71 -7.53
C PRO A 101 -3.29 -17.61 -8.47
N ASP A 102 -3.16 -18.17 -9.68
CA ASP A 102 -4.26 -18.24 -10.67
C ASP A 102 -5.49 -18.97 -10.12
N GLU A 103 -5.27 -19.97 -9.26
CA GLU A 103 -6.34 -20.67 -8.56
C GLU A 103 -7.17 -19.73 -7.70
N ARG A 104 -6.51 -18.82 -6.96
CA ARG A 104 -7.19 -17.81 -6.15
C ARG A 104 -8.04 -16.89 -7.02
N ALA A 105 -7.47 -16.41 -8.13
CA ALA A 105 -8.22 -15.57 -9.08
C ALA A 105 -9.43 -16.29 -9.64
N ARG A 106 -9.29 -17.58 -9.99
CA ARG A 106 -10.38 -18.41 -10.51
C ARG A 106 -11.52 -18.57 -9.48
N VAL A 107 -11.17 -18.82 -8.23
CA VAL A 107 -12.15 -18.94 -7.14
C VAL A 107 -12.87 -17.61 -6.91
N VAL A 108 -12.14 -16.50 -6.76
CA VAL A 108 -12.71 -15.18 -6.50
C VAL A 108 -13.63 -14.71 -7.62
N PHE A 109 -13.16 -14.82 -8.89
CA PHE A 109 -13.94 -14.40 -10.04
C PHE A 109 -15.15 -15.30 -10.29
N GLY A 110 -15.02 -16.61 -9.96
CA GLY A 110 -16.12 -17.56 -10.00
C GLY A 110 -17.21 -17.23 -8.98
N GLU A 111 -16.82 -17.08 -7.71
CA GLU A 111 -17.75 -16.74 -6.61
C GLU A 111 -18.41 -15.36 -6.82
N ALA A 112 -17.66 -14.39 -7.36
CA ALA A 112 -18.21 -13.09 -7.70
C ALA A 112 -19.13 -13.11 -8.91
N GLY A 113 -19.01 -14.12 -9.79
CA GLY A 113 -19.75 -14.17 -11.05
C GLY A 113 -19.42 -12.99 -11.96
N VAL A 114 -18.12 -12.73 -12.21
CA VAL A 114 -17.72 -11.59 -13.03
C VAL A 114 -18.08 -11.79 -14.50
N ALA A 115 -18.59 -10.74 -15.15
CA ALA A 115 -18.95 -10.75 -16.58
C ALA A 115 -17.72 -10.65 -17.48
N ALA A 116 -16.74 -9.84 -17.07
CA ALA A 116 -15.47 -9.66 -17.78
C ALA A 116 -14.31 -9.59 -16.80
N ILE A 117 -13.08 -9.69 -17.31
CA ILE A 117 -11.83 -9.55 -16.52
C ILE A 117 -10.91 -8.61 -17.29
N VAL A 118 -10.48 -7.52 -16.63
CA VAL A 118 -9.47 -6.59 -17.15
C VAL A 118 -8.10 -7.00 -16.61
N GLY A 119 -7.20 -7.30 -17.53
CA GLY A 119 -5.81 -7.68 -17.25
C GLY A 119 -4.81 -6.60 -17.66
N THR A 120 -3.52 -6.95 -17.66
CA THR A 120 -2.42 -6.09 -18.09
C THR A 120 -2.69 -5.51 -19.48
N ASP A 121 -2.22 -4.27 -19.72
CA ASP A 121 -2.44 -3.49 -20.94
C ASP A 121 -3.95 -3.27 -21.24
N LEU A 122 -4.78 -3.26 -20.20
CA LEU A 122 -6.25 -3.10 -20.24
C LEU A 122 -6.96 -4.13 -21.14
N VAL A 123 -6.36 -5.29 -21.32
CA VAL A 123 -6.94 -6.36 -22.13
C VAL A 123 -8.16 -6.95 -21.43
N ILE A 124 -9.33 -6.86 -22.09
CA ILE A 124 -10.59 -7.41 -21.62
C ILE A 124 -10.67 -8.89 -22.04
N ARG A 125 -11.08 -9.74 -21.11
CA ARG A 125 -11.35 -11.18 -21.32
C ARG A 125 -12.72 -11.52 -20.77
N SER A 126 -13.40 -12.49 -21.39
CA SER A 126 -14.68 -12.98 -20.89
C SER A 126 -14.53 -13.57 -19.49
N GLY A 127 -15.43 -13.19 -18.61
CA GLY A 127 -15.54 -13.76 -17.26
C GLY A 127 -16.46 -14.99 -17.22
N PRO A 128 -16.57 -15.65 -16.06
CA PRO A 128 -17.44 -16.82 -15.87
C PRO A 128 -18.94 -16.53 -16.09
N ALA A 129 -19.39 -15.28 -15.96
CA ALA A 129 -20.77 -14.84 -16.22
C ALA A 129 -20.91 -14.00 -17.49
N ALA A 130 -19.97 -14.12 -18.43
CA ALA A 130 -20.01 -13.39 -19.70
C ALA A 130 -21.26 -13.72 -20.50
N ARG A 131 -21.74 -12.72 -21.27
CA ARG A 131 -22.89 -12.81 -22.18
C ARG A 131 -22.40 -12.70 -23.62
N PRO A 132 -21.92 -13.78 -24.24
CA PRO A 132 -21.31 -13.72 -25.58
C PRO A 132 -22.29 -13.30 -26.69
N ASP A 133 -23.60 -13.43 -26.46
CA ASP A 133 -24.65 -13.11 -27.41
C ASP A 133 -25.35 -11.75 -27.09
N ALA A 134 -24.76 -10.92 -26.20
CA ALA A 134 -25.33 -9.62 -25.89
C ALA A 134 -25.25 -8.69 -27.10
N ASP A 135 -26.38 -8.05 -27.45
CA ASP A 135 -26.42 -7.08 -28.55
C ASP A 135 -25.65 -5.82 -28.14
N PRO A 136 -24.58 -5.43 -28.86
CA PRO A 136 -23.84 -4.22 -28.59
C PRO A 136 -24.70 -2.94 -28.69
N ASP A 137 -25.74 -2.95 -29.54
CA ASP A 137 -26.64 -1.80 -29.75
C ASP A 137 -27.62 -1.62 -28.57
N GLU A 138 -27.80 -2.62 -27.70
CA GLU A 138 -28.55 -2.51 -26.45
C GLU A 138 -27.71 -1.97 -25.28
N ALA A 139 -26.44 -1.66 -25.50
CA ALA A 139 -25.55 -1.13 -24.49
C ALA A 139 -25.81 0.37 -24.26
N ALA A 140 -26.86 0.69 -23.50
CA ALA A 140 -27.08 2.06 -23.06
C ALA A 140 -25.95 2.54 -22.13
N GLU A 141 -25.54 3.77 -22.28
CA GLU A 141 -24.68 4.44 -21.30
C GLU A 141 -25.56 4.78 -20.09
N GLU A 142 -25.44 3.99 -19.05
CA GLU A 142 -26.16 4.18 -17.79
C GLU A 142 -25.16 4.41 -16.67
N ASP A 143 -25.31 5.52 -15.96
CA ASP A 143 -24.55 5.79 -14.75
C ASP A 143 -24.99 4.82 -13.63
N PRO A 144 -24.09 4.47 -12.70
CA PRO A 144 -24.46 3.64 -11.57
C PRO A 144 -25.44 4.35 -10.64
N GLU A 145 -26.38 3.60 -10.07
CA GLU A 145 -27.25 4.09 -9.02
C GLU A 145 -26.59 3.95 -7.62
N LEU A 146 -27.15 4.63 -6.64
CA LEU A 146 -26.64 4.62 -5.25
C LEU A 146 -26.57 3.22 -4.66
N THR A 147 -27.48 2.33 -5.07
CA THR A 147 -27.59 0.95 -4.56
C THR A 147 -26.76 -0.06 -5.34
N ASP A 148 -26.23 0.33 -6.51
CA ASP A 148 -25.35 -0.55 -7.27
C ASP A 148 -24.04 -0.76 -6.52
N ASP A 149 -23.44 -1.94 -6.66
CA ASP A 149 -22.15 -2.25 -6.06
C ASP A 149 -21.06 -1.41 -6.74
N ALA A 150 -20.19 -0.79 -5.94
CA ALA A 150 -19.00 -0.10 -6.41
C ALA A 150 -17.80 -1.06 -6.48
N TRP A 151 -17.66 -1.90 -5.45
CA TRP A 151 -16.64 -2.95 -5.43
C TRP A 151 -17.10 -4.17 -4.65
N VAL A 152 -16.46 -5.30 -4.95
CA VAL A 152 -16.56 -6.53 -4.16
C VAL A 152 -15.18 -6.99 -3.77
N ILE A 153 -14.83 -6.90 -2.50
CA ILE A 153 -13.54 -7.34 -1.97
C ILE A 153 -13.73 -8.64 -1.18
N PHE A 154 -12.86 -9.61 -1.43
CA PHE A 154 -12.92 -10.93 -0.80
C PHE A 154 -12.04 -10.98 0.44
N THR A 155 -12.66 -11.30 1.56
CA THR A 155 -11.99 -11.55 2.84
C THR A 155 -11.89 -13.04 3.15
N SER A 156 -11.01 -13.43 4.08
CA SER A 156 -10.91 -14.80 4.57
C SER A 156 -12.24 -15.26 5.18
N GLY A 157 -12.59 -16.50 4.95
CA GLY A 157 -13.84 -17.12 5.43
C GLY A 157 -13.62 -18.23 6.45
N SER A 158 -14.41 -18.28 7.51
CA SER A 158 -14.32 -19.31 8.55
C SER A 158 -14.55 -20.75 8.04
N THR A 159 -15.16 -20.90 6.85
CA THR A 159 -15.42 -22.19 6.19
C THR A 159 -14.34 -22.61 5.19
N GLY A 160 -13.22 -21.88 5.11
CA GLY A 160 -12.13 -22.15 4.17
C GLY A 160 -12.33 -21.56 2.77
N LEU A 161 -13.52 -21.06 2.44
CA LEU A 161 -13.77 -20.33 1.19
C LEU A 161 -13.79 -18.82 1.46
N PRO A 162 -13.21 -18.01 0.56
CA PRO A 162 -13.27 -16.56 0.68
C PRO A 162 -14.71 -16.06 0.59
N LYS A 163 -15.03 -14.99 1.34
CA LYS A 163 -16.34 -14.37 1.33
C LYS A 163 -16.27 -12.99 0.66
N GLY A 164 -17.13 -12.77 -0.34
CA GLY A 164 -17.22 -11.50 -1.04
C GLY A 164 -18.05 -10.49 -0.24
N VAL A 165 -17.43 -9.36 0.06
CA VAL A 165 -18.08 -8.20 0.69
C VAL A 165 -18.33 -7.16 -0.40
N ALA A 166 -19.60 -6.89 -0.67
CA ALA A 166 -20.05 -5.91 -1.64
C ALA A 166 -20.38 -4.58 -0.97
N VAL A 167 -19.76 -3.53 -1.45
CA VAL A 167 -19.95 -2.15 -1.00
C VAL A 167 -20.65 -1.38 -2.10
N SER A 168 -21.78 -0.75 -1.80
CA SER A 168 -22.51 0.06 -2.76
C SER A 168 -21.87 1.42 -3.01
N HIS A 169 -22.22 2.08 -4.12
CA HIS A 169 -21.81 3.46 -4.36
C HIS A 169 -22.22 4.41 -3.24
N ARG A 170 -23.39 4.19 -2.63
CA ARG A 170 -23.86 4.98 -1.48
C ARG A 170 -22.97 4.80 -0.25
N ASN A 171 -22.60 3.56 0.08
CA ASN A 171 -21.71 3.29 1.20
C ASN A 171 -20.32 3.91 0.96
N ALA A 172 -19.76 3.65 -0.21
CA ALA A 172 -18.44 4.11 -0.62
C ALA A 172 -18.31 5.64 -0.63
N ALA A 173 -19.25 6.34 -1.28
CA ALA A 173 -19.24 7.80 -1.31
C ALA A 173 -19.48 8.42 0.08
N ALA A 174 -20.32 7.80 0.93
CA ALA A 174 -20.50 8.24 2.31
C ALA A 174 -19.21 8.12 3.12
N PHE A 175 -18.46 7.03 2.95
CA PHE A 175 -17.14 6.84 3.55
C PHE A 175 -16.18 7.95 3.12
N VAL A 176 -16.00 8.16 1.83
CA VAL A 176 -15.11 9.18 1.26
C VAL A 176 -15.44 10.58 1.79
N ASP A 177 -16.72 10.94 1.81
CA ASP A 177 -17.18 12.25 2.26
C ASP A 177 -17.12 12.43 3.77
N ALA A 178 -17.37 11.38 4.57
CA ALA A 178 -17.27 11.44 6.02
C ALA A 178 -15.80 11.56 6.47
N GLU A 179 -14.91 10.78 5.86
CA GLU A 179 -13.48 10.81 6.16
C GLU A 179 -12.87 12.16 5.80
N SER A 180 -13.35 12.79 4.73
CA SER A 180 -12.96 14.13 4.32
C SER A 180 -13.19 15.20 5.39
N ARG A 181 -14.11 14.96 6.30
CA ARG A 181 -14.42 15.87 7.42
C ARG A 181 -13.57 15.57 8.66
N MET A 182 -12.76 14.51 8.62
CA MET A 182 -11.95 14.08 9.75
C MET A 182 -10.53 14.67 9.68
N PHE A 183 -9.86 14.57 8.53
CA PHE A 183 -8.44 14.88 8.38
C PHE A 183 -8.18 16.33 7.97
N LEU A 184 -7.06 16.89 8.44
CA LEU A 184 -6.45 18.13 7.95
C LEU A 184 -7.43 19.33 7.84
N GLN A 185 -8.31 19.51 8.84
CA GLN A 185 -9.36 20.52 8.81
C GLN A 185 -8.85 21.96 8.64
N GLN A 186 -7.62 22.25 9.09
CA GLN A 186 -7.04 23.61 8.97
C GLN A 186 -6.44 23.86 7.58
N ARG A 187 -5.93 22.81 6.94
CA ARG A 187 -5.36 22.84 5.60
C ARG A 187 -5.82 21.59 4.84
N PRO A 188 -7.00 21.61 4.26
CA PRO A 188 -7.59 20.46 3.58
C PRO A 188 -6.68 19.88 2.49
N ILE A 189 -6.91 18.61 2.17
CA ILE A 189 -6.28 17.94 1.02
C ILE A 189 -6.69 18.68 -0.25
N GLY A 190 -5.82 18.78 -1.23
CA GLY A 190 -6.13 19.45 -2.49
C GLY A 190 -5.05 19.30 -3.55
N PRO A 191 -5.18 20.03 -4.67
CA PRO A 191 -4.16 20.07 -5.72
C PRO A 191 -2.78 20.41 -5.14
N GLY A 192 -1.78 19.61 -5.53
CA GLY A 192 -0.41 19.69 -5.01
C GLY A 192 -0.12 18.73 -3.86
N ASP A 193 -1.12 18.08 -3.26
CA ASP A 193 -0.89 16.92 -2.39
C ASP A 193 -0.64 15.66 -3.21
N ARG A 194 0.15 14.77 -2.63
CA ARG A 194 0.57 13.52 -3.25
C ARG A 194 0.31 12.37 -2.28
N VAL A 195 -0.64 11.51 -2.64
CA VAL A 195 -1.08 10.37 -1.83
C VAL A 195 -0.35 9.12 -2.30
N MET A 196 0.39 8.48 -1.41
CA MET A 196 1.03 7.19 -1.71
C MET A 196 -0.04 6.12 -1.90
N ALA A 197 0.01 5.37 -3.00
CA ALA A 197 -0.75 4.14 -3.19
C ALA A 197 0.21 2.94 -3.09
N GLY A 198 0.24 2.32 -1.93
CA GLY A 198 1.15 1.20 -1.61
C GLY A 198 0.42 -0.09 -1.26
N LEU A 199 -0.86 -0.02 -0.93
CA LEU A 199 -1.65 -1.17 -0.55
C LEU A 199 -2.14 -1.97 -1.77
N SER A 200 -2.37 -3.25 -1.59
CA SER A 200 -2.97 -4.08 -2.63
C SER A 200 -4.43 -3.68 -2.84
N VAL A 201 -4.88 -3.55 -4.09
CA VAL A 201 -6.28 -3.27 -4.40
C VAL A 201 -7.24 -4.41 -3.99
N ALA A 202 -6.71 -5.60 -3.69
CA ALA A 202 -7.46 -6.69 -3.07
C ALA A 202 -7.66 -6.50 -1.54
N PHE A 203 -7.17 -5.41 -0.98
CA PHE A 203 -7.35 -4.99 0.40
C PHE A 203 -8.09 -3.64 0.43
N ASP A 204 -9.17 -3.55 1.18
CA ASP A 204 -10.11 -2.42 1.16
C ASP A 204 -9.51 -1.07 1.55
N ALA A 205 -8.47 -1.05 2.38
CA ALA A 205 -7.76 0.19 2.70
C ALA A 205 -7.09 0.86 1.48
N SER A 206 -6.91 0.15 0.35
CA SER A 206 -6.51 0.77 -0.92
C SER A 206 -7.54 1.77 -1.45
N CYS A 207 -8.82 1.57 -1.10
CA CYS A 207 -9.88 2.52 -1.44
C CYS A 207 -9.68 3.85 -0.72
N GLU A 208 -9.18 3.83 0.53
CA GLU A 208 -8.82 5.05 1.26
C GLU A 208 -7.71 5.81 0.52
N GLU A 209 -6.62 5.15 0.09
CA GLU A 209 -5.54 5.79 -0.67
C GLU A 209 -6.06 6.47 -1.96
N MET A 210 -6.84 5.74 -2.77
CA MET A 210 -7.39 6.24 -4.03
C MET A 210 -8.32 7.44 -3.82
N TRP A 211 -9.30 7.31 -2.92
CA TRP A 211 -10.34 8.30 -2.78
C TRP A 211 -9.91 9.52 -1.95
N LEU A 212 -8.90 9.41 -1.07
CA LEU A 212 -8.23 10.57 -0.48
C LEU A 212 -7.58 11.47 -1.54
N ALA A 213 -7.01 10.89 -2.60
CA ALA A 213 -6.49 11.67 -3.72
C ALA A 213 -7.64 12.25 -4.57
N TRP A 214 -8.50 11.39 -5.09
CA TRP A 214 -9.45 11.76 -6.14
C TRP A 214 -10.65 12.59 -5.65
N ARG A 215 -10.92 12.62 -4.35
CA ARG A 215 -11.96 13.47 -3.77
C ARG A 215 -11.64 14.96 -3.82
N TYR A 216 -10.34 15.29 -3.85
CA TYR A 216 -9.87 16.66 -3.59
C TYR A 216 -8.97 17.24 -4.69
N GLY A 217 -8.73 16.53 -5.77
CA GLY A 217 -7.83 16.99 -6.83
C GLY A 217 -6.35 16.77 -6.51
N ALA A 218 -6.03 15.91 -5.53
CA ALA A 218 -4.65 15.50 -5.23
C ALA A 218 -4.17 14.40 -6.20
N CYS A 219 -2.87 14.16 -6.23
CA CYS A 219 -2.25 13.16 -7.10
C CYS A 219 -2.10 11.82 -6.37
N LEU A 220 -2.61 10.74 -6.94
CA LEU A 220 -2.31 9.37 -6.50
C LEU A 220 -0.94 8.95 -7.04
N VAL A 221 -0.06 8.47 -6.17
CA VAL A 221 1.31 8.08 -6.53
C VAL A 221 1.53 6.61 -6.23
N PRO A 222 1.39 5.73 -7.23
CA PRO A 222 1.56 4.31 -7.06
C PRO A 222 3.00 3.93 -6.72
N ALA A 223 3.21 3.36 -5.53
CA ALA A 223 4.50 2.87 -5.10
C ALA A 223 4.80 1.49 -5.71
N PRO A 224 6.03 1.24 -6.20
CA PRO A 224 6.43 -0.09 -6.66
C PRO A 224 6.28 -1.14 -5.54
N ARG A 225 5.67 -2.28 -5.83
CA ARG A 225 5.37 -3.32 -4.85
C ARG A 225 6.61 -3.84 -4.10
N SER A 226 7.71 -4.03 -4.83
CA SER A 226 8.99 -4.43 -4.25
C SER A 226 9.48 -3.44 -3.20
N LEU A 227 9.26 -2.15 -3.44
CA LEU A 227 9.67 -1.07 -2.54
C LEU A 227 8.81 -1.03 -1.28
N VAL A 228 7.49 -1.16 -1.40
CA VAL A 228 6.57 -1.22 -0.25
C VAL A 228 6.92 -2.40 0.65
N ARG A 229 7.26 -3.55 0.06
CA ARG A 229 7.72 -4.74 0.79
C ARG A 229 9.07 -4.54 1.47
N SER A 230 9.96 -3.69 0.94
CA SER A 230 11.29 -3.44 1.51
C SER A 230 11.27 -2.61 2.80
N GLY A 231 10.22 -1.84 3.03
CA GLY A 231 10.02 -1.00 4.21
C GLY A 231 11.07 0.09 4.40
N MET A 232 12.35 -0.27 4.52
CA MET A 232 13.43 0.69 4.79
C MET A 232 13.80 1.57 3.58
N ASP A 233 13.67 1.05 2.36
CA ASP A 233 14.01 1.78 1.15
C ASP A 233 12.88 2.70 0.69
N LEU A 234 11.71 2.59 1.32
CA LEU A 234 10.54 3.43 1.03
C LEU A 234 10.77 4.90 1.42
N GLY A 235 11.52 5.16 2.50
CA GLY A 235 11.80 6.53 2.95
C GLY A 235 12.39 7.44 1.87
N PRO A 236 13.52 7.08 1.22
CA PRO A 236 14.07 7.84 0.11
C PRO A 236 13.09 8.03 -1.05
N TRP A 237 12.23 7.05 -1.32
CA TRP A 237 11.23 7.13 -2.36
C TRP A 237 10.10 8.12 -2.00
N LEU A 238 9.65 8.15 -0.73
CA LEU A 238 8.66 9.13 -0.25
C LEU A 238 9.15 10.56 -0.49
N VAL A 239 10.42 10.83 -0.13
CA VAL A 239 11.03 12.14 -0.33
C VAL A 239 11.21 12.46 -1.82
N ALA A 240 11.68 11.50 -2.64
CA ALA A 240 11.92 11.71 -4.07
C ALA A 240 10.62 11.95 -4.87
N ASN A 241 9.48 11.49 -4.36
CA ASN A 241 8.17 11.67 -4.99
C ASN A 241 7.30 12.72 -4.28
N ASP A 242 7.87 13.52 -3.36
CA ASP A 242 7.18 14.60 -2.64
C ASP A 242 5.87 14.13 -1.99
N ILE A 243 5.87 12.93 -1.38
CA ILE A 243 4.68 12.34 -0.77
C ILE A 243 4.26 13.13 0.47
N THR A 244 3.00 13.58 0.50
CA THR A 244 2.43 14.38 1.59
C THR A 244 1.41 13.62 2.43
N ILE A 245 0.85 12.55 1.91
CA ILE A 245 -0.21 11.75 2.55
C ILE A 245 0.13 10.27 2.42
N VAL A 246 0.03 9.55 3.53
CA VAL A 246 0.30 8.10 3.59
C VAL A 246 -0.76 7.43 4.45
N SER A 247 -1.43 6.40 3.89
CA SER A 247 -2.18 5.40 4.65
C SER A 247 -1.39 4.09 4.67
N THR A 248 -1.22 3.48 5.85
CA THR A 248 -0.43 2.25 5.99
C THR A 248 -0.75 1.53 7.31
N VAL A 249 -0.08 0.40 7.53
CA VAL A 249 -0.22 -0.36 8.78
C VAL A 249 0.87 0.02 9.79
N PRO A 250 0.57 -0.02 11.10
CA PRO A 250 1.53 0.31 12.16
C PRO A 250 2.86 -0.45 12.08
N THR A 251 2.82 -1.73 11.69
CA THR A 251 4.02 -2.56 11.58
C THR A 251 4.98 -2.12 10.47
N LEU A 252 4.49 -1.59 9.35
CA LEU A 252 5.33 -1.07 8.28
C LEU A 252 5.97 0.27 8.67
N VAL A 253 5.18 1.21 9.19
CA VAL A 253 5.71 2.53 9.57
C VAL A 253 6.69 2.46 10.74
N ALA A 254 6.63 1.40 11.55
CA ALA A 254 7.59 1.17 12.63
C ALA A 254 9.03 1.03 12.12
N LEU A 255 9.22 0.58 10.88
CA LEU A 255 10.53 0.39 10.23
C LEU A 255 11.07 1.68 9.60
N TRP A 256 10.25 2.71 9.43
CA TRP A 256 10.65 3.91 8.71
C TRP A 256 11.37 4.88 9.63
N PRO A 257 12.49 5.47 9.18
CA PRO A 257 13.13 6.54 9.91
C PRO A 257 12.23 7.78 9.92
N ALA A 258 12.23 8.53 11.03
CA ALA A 258 11.33 9.67 11.20
C ALA A 258 11.56 10.80 10.16
N ASP A 259 12.80 10.96 9.69
CA ASP A 259 13.19 11.91 8.66
C ASP A 259 12.64 11.56 7.26
N ALA A 260 12.37 10.29 7.00
CA ALA A 260 11.71 9.85 5.77
C ALA A 260 10.27 10.40 5.62
N LEU A 261 9.66 10.78 6.72
CA LEU A 261 8.31 11.33 6.79
C LEU A 261 8.30 12.85 6.92
N ALA A 262 9.41 13.56 6.69
CA ALA A 262 9.52 14.99 6.94
C ALA A 262 8.45 15.82 6.20
N ASP A 263 8.14 15.47 4.97
CA ASP A 263 7.17 16.17 4.12
C ASP A 263 5.75 15.60 4.22
N VAL A 264 5.58 14.45 4.91
CA VAL A 264 4.26 13.84 5.14
C VAL A 264 3.51 14.66 6.18
N ARG A 265 2.37 15.22 5.80
CA ARG A 265 1.50 16.02 6.67
C ARG A 265 0.29 15.25 7.22
N LEU A 266 -0.06 14.12 6.61
CA LEU A 266 -1.08 13.20 7.09
C LEU A 266 -0.54 11.76 7.04
N LEU A 267 -0.57 11.10 8.19
CA LEU A 267 -0.25 9.69 8.32
C LEU A 267 -1.44 8.96 8.95
N ILE A 268 -2.03 8.05 8.19
CA ILE A 268 -3.16 7.22 8.64
C ILE A 268 -2.65 5.81 8.92
N LEU A 269 -3.00 5.30 10.08
CA LEU A 269 -2.62 3.99 10.57
C LEU A 269 -3.86 3.15 10.83
N GLY A 270 -4.02 2.08 10.07
CA GLY A 270 -5.20 1.21 10.18
C GLY A 270 -4.85 -0.28 10.09
N GLY A 271 -5.85 -1.13 10.15
CA GLY A 271 -5.72 -2.57 9.90
C GLY A 271 -5.08 -3.38 11.02
N GLU A 272 -4.35 -2.79 11.95
CA GLU A 272 -3.70 -3.47 13.08
C GLU A 272 -3.84 -2.66 14.37
N ALA A 273 -3.57 -3.30 15.53
CA ALA A 273 -3.48 -2.57 16.78
C ALA A 273 -2.24 -1.66 16.77
N CYS A 274 -2.44 -0.36 16.93
CA CYS A 274 -1.37 0.62 16.92
C CYS A 274 -0.67 0.69 18.30
N PRO A 275 0.65 0.47 18.38
CA PRO A 275 1.40 0.67 19.62
C PRO A 275 1.48 2.16 20.00
N PRO A 276 1.39 2.52 21.30
CA PRO A 276 1.42 3.93 21.73
C PRO A 276 2.71 4.65 21.36
N GLU A 277 3.83 3.93 21.26
CA GLU A 277 5.14 4.49 20.90
C GLU A 277 5.17 5.06 19.49
N ILE A 278 4.33 4.55 18.58
CA ILE A 278 4.24 5.04 17.19
C ILE A 278 3.66 6.46 17.19
N GLY A 279 2.55 6.69 17.88
CA GLY A 279 1.97 8.03 18.02
C GLY A 279 2.97 9.02 18.63
N ALA A 280 3.63 8.65 19.73
CA ALA A 280 4.62 9.49 20.39
C ALA A 280 5.83 9.83 19.50
N ARG A 281 6.24 8.89 18.63
CA ARG A 281 7.38 9.08 17.71
C ARG A 281 7.04 9.92 16.49
N LEU A 282 5.82 9.79 15.95
CA LEU A 282 5.49 10.27 14.62
C LEU A 282 4.56 11.49 14.60
N ALA A 283 3.78 11.76 15.65
CA ALA A 283 2.98 12.96 15.74
C ALA A 283 3.88 14.19 15.92
N THR A 284 3.66 15.23 15.13
CA THR A 284 4.38 16.50 15.19
C THR A 284 3.42 17.67 14.97
N ASP A 285 3.84 18.89 15.22
CA ASP A 285 3.01 20.09 14.99
C ASP A 285 2.62 20.29 13.51
N THR A 286 3.34 19.64 12.59
CA THR A 286 3.11 19.74 11.13
C THR A 286 2.51 18.48 10.51
N ARG A 287 2.39 17.39 11.27
CA ARG A 287 1.86 16.11 10.82
C ARG A 287 0.76 15.61 11.73
N GLU A 288 -0.42 15.44 11.16
CA GLU A 288 -1.49 14.69 11.81
C GLU A 288 -1.22 13.19 11.68
N VAL A 289 -1.33 12.46 12.78
CA VAL A 289 -1.27 10.99 12.80
C VAL A 289 -2.60 10.48 13.32
N TRP A 290 -3.24 9.63 12.54
CA TRP A 290 -4.55 9.06 12.86
C TRP A 290 -4.49 7.55 13.01
N ASN A 291 -5.24 7.02 13.93
CA ASN A 291 -5.52 5.60 14.07
C ASN A 291 -6.96 5.35 13.63
N THR A 292 -7.14 4.67 12.50
CA THR A 292 -8.44 4.34 11.93
C THR A 292 -8.78 2.87 12.18
N TYR A 293 -10.07 2.60 12.34
CA TYR A 293 -10.58 1.27 12.56
C TYR A 293 -11.85 1.06 11.73
N GLY A 294 -11.91 -0.05 11.03
CA GLY A 294 -13.10 -0.55 10.36
C GLY A 294 -12.87 -1.97 9.85
N PRO A 295 -13.90 -2.82 9.86
CA PRO A 295 -13.93 -4.05 9.09
C PRO A 295 -14.42 -3.73 7.67
N THR A 296 -14.01 -4.55 6.69
CA THR A 296 -14.48 -4.46 5.29
C THR A 296 -16.01 -4.44 5.20
N GLU A 297 -16.67 -5.16 6.11
CA GLU A 297 -18.12 -5.25 6.27
C GLU A 297 -18.79 -3.94 6.68
N ALA A 298 -18.02 -2.94 7.11
CA ALA A 298 -18.52 -1.61 7.47
C ALA A 298 -17.88 -0.48 6.61
N THR A 299 -17.44 -0.82 5.41
CA THR A 299 -16.87 0.07 4.38
C THR A 299 -15.60 0.77 4.87
N VAL A 300 -14.49 0.01 4.88
CA VAL A 300 -13.11 0.43 5.13
C VAL A 300 -12.89 0.98 6.54
N VAL A 301 -13.44 2.15 6.88
CA VAL A 301 -13.29 2.81 8.19
C VAL A 301 -14.64 3.12 8.79
N ALA A 302 -14.82 2.73 10.04
CA ALA A 302 -16.02 3.04 10.83
C ALA A 302 -15.77 4.12 11.88
N CYS A 303 -14.55 4.22 12.41
CA CYS A 303 -14.17 5.24 13.39
C CYS A 303 -12.69 5.56 13.34
N GLY A 304 -12.30 6.70 13.90
CA GLY A 304 -10.92 7.14 13.96
C GLY A 304 -10.61 8.04 15.15
N ALA A 305 -9.33 8.07 15.53
CA ALA A 305 -8.79 8.96 16.55
C ALA A 305 -7.48 9.57 16.10
N GLN A 306 -7.30 10.86 16.30
CA GLN A 306 -6.00 11.49 16.16
C GLN A 306 -5.10 11.06 17.31
N LEU A 307 -3.86 10.66 17.00
CA LEU A 307 -2.87 10.25 17.99
C LEU A 307 -2.05 11.45 18.45
N ASP A 308 -2.02 11.65 19.77
CA ASP A 308 -1.22 12.66 20.45
C ASP A 308 0.01 12.07 21.17
N GLY A 309 0.25 10.78 20.98
CA GLY A 309 1.33 10.04 21.63
C GLY A 309 1.04 9.68 23.10
N GLN A 310 -0.16 9.94 23.62
CA GLN A 310 -0.54 9.61 24.98
C GLN A 310 -1.39 8.34 25.03
N PRO A 311 -1.16 7.42 25.98
CA PRO A 311 -2.02 6.29 26.21
C PRO A 311 -3.36 6.71 26.89
N PRO A 312 -4.45 5.96 26.68
CA PRO A 312 -4.56 4.79 25.82
C PRO A 312 -4.68 5.14 24.33
N VAL A 313 -4.17 4.26 23.45
CA VAL A 313 -4.41 4.39 22.01
C VAL A 313 -5.87 4.04 21.72
N ARG A 314 -6.61 5.02 21.20
CA ARG A 314 -8.02 4.87 20.86
C ARG A 314 -8.19 4.51 19.40
N ILE A 315 -9.25 3.77 19.09
CA ILE A 315 -9.81 3.65 17.74
C ILE A 315 -10.84 4.75 17.47
N GLY A 316 -11.20 5.54 18.47
CA GLY A 316 -11.81 6.85 18.39
C GLY A 316 -13.34 6.88 18.36
N LEU A 317 -13.87 7.83 17.62
CA LEU A 317 -15.30 8.10 17.45
C LEU A 317 -15.76 7.74 16.04
N PRO A 318 -17.06 7.43 15.84
CA PRO A 318 -17.59 7.06 14.53
C PRO A 318 -17.45 8.19 13.49
N LEU A 319 -17.30 7.79 12.24
CA LEU A 319 -17.48 8.67 11.09
C LEU A 319 -18.90 9.25 11.04
N ASP A 320 -19.07 10.40 10.38
CA ASP A 320 -20.40 10.95 10.09
C ASP A 320 -21.20 9.97 9.23
N GLY A 321 -22.32 9.50 9.74
CA GLY A 321 -23.14 8.49 9.09
C GLY A 321 -23.05 7.09 9.69
N TRP A 322 -22.10 6.85 10.62
CA TRP A 322 -21.99 5.58 11.35
C TRP A 322 -22.53 5.71 12.76
N ASP A 323 -23.15 4.66 13.24
CA ASP A 323 -23.52 4.46 14.63
C ASP A 323 -22.70 3.32 15.23
N LEU A 324 -22.17 3.53 16.43
CA LEU A 324 -21.43 2.52 17.17
C LEU A 324 -22.08 2.25 18.51
N ALA A 325 -22.01 1.01 18.97
CA ALA A 325 -22.47 0.64 20.32
C ALA A 325 -21.55 -0.43 20.91
N VAL A 326 -21.36 -0.37 22.23
CA VAL A 326 -20.66 -1.41 22.99
C VAL A 326 -21.74 -2.21 23.76
N VAL A 327 -21.80 -3.53 23.52
CA VAL A 327 -22.86 -4.37 24.07
C VAL A 327 -22.35 -5.59 24.83
N ASP A 328 -23.17 -6.09 25.73
CA ASP A 328 -22.97 -7.37 26.43
C ASP A 328 -23.34 -8.58 25.53
N ALA A 329 -23.20 -9.79 26.08
CA ALA A 329 -23.58 -11.03 25.40
C ALA A 329 -25.06 -11.12 25.06
N GLN A 330 -25.93 -10.33 25.72
CA GLN A 330 -27.37 -10.26 25.49
C GLN A 330 -27.73 -9.16 24.46
N GLY A 331 -26.73 -8.44 23.94
CA GLY A 331 -26.93 -7.36 22.97
C GLY A 331 -27.46 -6.06 23.59
N GLN A 332 -27.31 -5.89 24.91
CA GLN A 332 -27.69 -4.67 25.61
C GLN A 332 -26.47 -3.77 25.77
N ARG A 333 -26.64 -2.45 25.69
CA ARG A 333 -25.53 -1.49 25.91
C ARG A 333 -24.92 -1.68 27.29
N VAL A 334 -23.60 -1.74 27.35
CA VAL A 334 -22.85 -1.70 28.61
C VAL A 334 -22.64 -0.25 29.07
N PRO A 335 -22.47 -0.01 30.39
CA PRO A 335 -22.08 1.31 30.91
C PRO A 335 -20.74 1.77 30.36
N ASP A 336 -20.52 3.09 30.28
CA ASP A 336 -19.24 3.67 29.92
C ASP A 336 -18.13 3.13 30.82
N GLY A 337 -17.00 2.76 30.22
CA GLY A 337 -15.86 2.17 30.91
C GLY A 337 -15.87 0.64 30.99
N GLU A 338 -17.00 -0.01 30.78
CA GLU A 338 -17.10 -1.47 30.76
C GLU A 338 -16.75 -2.02 29.37
N PRO A 339 -16.07 -3.18 29.29
CA PRO A 339 -15.81 -3.84 28.03
C PRO A 339 -17.05 -4.54 27.47
N GLY A 340 -17.18 -4.54 26.14
CA GLY A 340 -18.23 -5.26 25.43
C GLY A 340 -17.89 -5.43 23.95
N GLU A 341 -18.77 -6.12 23.23
CA GLU A 341 -18.61 -6.28 21.78
C GLU A 341 -19.00 -5.00 21.05
N LEU A 342 -18.20 -4.61 20.06
CA LEU A 342 -18.50 -3.49 19.19
C LEU A 342 -19.54 -3.89 18.14
N ILE A 343 -20.65 -3.15 18.12
CA ILE A 343 -21.70 -3.24 17.11
C ILE A 343 -21.62 -2.00 16.22
N ILE A 344 -21.74 -2.20 14.93
CA ILE A 344 -21.65 -1.14 13.92
C ILE A 344 -22.98 -1.05 13.17
N GLY A 345 -23.49 0.17 13.04
CA GLY A 345 -24.68 0.52 12.28
C GLY A 345 -24.44 1.71 11.36
N GLY A 346 -25.48 2.14 10.65
CA GLY A 346 -25.45 3.33 9.81
C GLY A 346 -25.19 3.07 8.33
N VAL A 347 -24.84 4.14 7.61
CA VAL A 347 -24.75 4.15 6.15
C VAL A 347 -23.62 3.30 5.57
N GLY A 348 -22.60 2.98 6.37
CA GLY A 348 -21.44 2.22 5.90
C GLY A 348 -21.61 0.69 5.92
N LEU A 349 -22.77 0.16 6.30
CA LEU A 349 -22.98 -1.29 6.32
C LEU A 349 -23.00 -1.88 4.92
N ALA A 350 -21.98 -2.65 4.59
CA ALA A 350 -21.83 -3.44 3.37
C ALA A 350 -22.78 -4.67 3.37
N ARG A 351 -22.63 -5.58 2.42
CA ARG A 351 -23.35 -6.85 2.40
C ARG A 351 -22.46 -7.99 1.92
N TYR A 352 -22.78 -9.20 2.32
CA TYR A 352 -22.16 -10.37 1.71
C TYR A 352 -22.88 -10.74 0.41
N LEU A 353 -22.13 -11.33 -0.54
CA LEU A 353 -22.70 -11.89 -1.77
C LEU A 353 -23.60 -13.10 -1.48
N ASP A 354 -23.29 -13.85 -0.44
CA ASP A 354 -24.07 -14.98 0.05
C ASP A 354 -25.21 -14.49 0.94
N PRO A 355 -26.49 -14.60 0.53
CA PRO A 355 -27.62 -14.08 1.30
C PRO A 355 -27.81 -14.71 2.67
N GLU A 356 -27.44 -16.00 2.83
CA GLU A 356 -27.59 -16.69 4.12
C GLU A 356 -26.56 -16.17 5.13
N LYS A 357 -25.33 -15.97 4.68
CA LYS A 357 -24.28 -15.33 5.50
C LYS A 357 -24.61 -13.87 5.78
N ASP A 358 -25.15 -13.15 4.80
CA ASP A 358 -25.57 -11.75 5.00
C ASP A 358 -26.60 -11.65 6.13
N ALA A 359 -27.67 -12.42 6.04
CA ALA A 359 -28.74 -12.43 7.05
C ALA A 359 -28.24 -12.86 8.44
N ALA A 360 -27.25 -13.74 8.52
CA ALA A 360 -26.69 -14.19 9.80
C ALA A 360 -25.82 -13.15 10.49
N VAL A 361 -25.10 -12.32 9.73
CA VAL A 361 -24.08 -11.38 10.23
C VAL A 361 -24.63 -9.96 10.36
N TYR A 362 -25.46 -9.52 9.40
CA TYR A 362 -26.11 -8.21 9.43
C TYR A 362 -27.54 -8.30 9.98
N ALA A 363 -27.65 -8.85 11.17
CA ALA A 363 -28.91 -9.10 11.82
C ALA A 363 -29.46 -7.86 12.52
N PRO A 364 -30.82 -7.78 12.75
CA PRO A 364 -31.39 -6.76 13.62
C PRO A 364 -30.81 -6.84 15.04
N MET A 365 -30.64 -5.69 15.68
CA MET A 365 -30.21 -5.59 17.07
C MET A 365 -31.32 -4.89 17.91
N PRO A 366 -32.33 -5.63 18.40
CA PRO A 366 -33.48 -5.04 19.09
C PRO A 366 -33.11 -4.26 20.35
N GLY A 367 -32.05 -4.68 21.08
CA GLY A 367 -31.55 -3.97 22.26
C GLY A 367 -31.04 -2.56 21.95
N LEU A 368 -30.68 -2.26 20.67
CA LEU A 368 -30.27 -0.95 20.20
C LEU A 368 -31.37 -0.24 19.38
N GLY A 369 -32.47 -0.94 19.04
CA GLY A 369 -33.47 -0.44 18.11
C GLY A 369 -33.01 -0.37 16.64
N TRP A 370 -31.96 -1.10 16.26
CA TRP A 370 -31.42 -1.10 14.92
C TRP A 370 -31.98 -2.27 14.10
N GLU A 371 -32.51 -1.96 12.92
CA GLU A 371 -33.04 -2.95 11.97
C GLU A 371 -31.95 -3.78 11.29
N ARG A 372 -30.76 -3.21 11.13
CA ARG A 372 -29.60 -3.84 10.55
C ARG A 372 -28.34 -3.38 11.28
N ALA A 373 -27.54 -4.32 11.74
CA ALA A 373 -26.34 -4.07 12.51
C ALA A 373 -25.28 -5.14 12.21
N TYR A 374 -24.02 -4.76 12.16
CA TYR A 374 -22.90 -5.68 12.01
C TYR A 374 -22.28 -5.97 13.38
N ARG A 375 -22.17 -7.25 13.71
CA ARG A 375 -21.43 -7.72 14.89
C ARG A 375 -19.98 -7.92 14.54
N SER A 376 -19.10 -7.06 15.07
CA SER A 376 -17.70 -7.06 14.68
C SER A 376 -16.89 -8.23 15.25
N GLY A 377 -17.32 -8.79 16.38
CA GLY A 377 -16.54 -9.74 17.18
C GLY A 377 -15.34 -9.08 17.90
N ASP A 378 -15.19 -7.78 17.79
CA ASP A 378 -14.13 -7.01 18.47
C ASP A 378 -14.61 -6.54 19.84
N VAL A 379 -13.80 -6.72 20.87
CA VAL A 379 -14.05 -6.25 22.23
C VAL A 379 -13.44 -4.88 22.39
N VAL A 380 -14.27 -3.91 22.77
CA VAL A 380 -13.89 -2.52 22.97
C VAL A 380 -14.41 -1.98 24.28
N ARG A 381 -13.94 -0.82 24.68
CA ARG A 381 -14.42 -0.06 25.83
C ARG A 381 -14.52 1.41 25.46
N PHE A 382 -15.63 2.05 25.75
CA PHE A 382 -15.76 3.50 25.63
C PHE A 382 -15.27 4.18 26.91
N ASP A 383 -14.26 5.06 26.83
CA ASP A 383 -13.65 5.69 28.00
C ASP A 383 -14.13 7.14 28.25
N GLY A 384 -15.24 7.53 27.65
CA GLY A 384 -15.80 8.88 27.72
C GLY A 384 -15.23 9.86 26.71
N VAL A 385 -14.13 9.49 26.00
CA VAL A 385 -13.48 10.27 24.95
C VAL A 385 -13.56 9.56 23.60
N GLY A 386 -13.39 8.23 23.59
CA GLY A 386 -13.43 7.42 22.40
C GLY A 386 -13.38 5.93 22.73
N LEU A 387 -13.47 5.11 21.71
CA LEU A 387 -13.36 3.66 21.83
C LEU A 387 -11.90 3.23 21.95
N VAL A 388 -11.64 2.31 22.88
CA VAL A 388 -10.33 1.66 23.09
C VAL A 388 -10.49 0.18 22.76
N PHE A 389 -9.68 -0.31 21.83
CA PHE A 389 -9.65 -1.71 21.42
C PHE A 389 -9.03 -2.57 22.52
N GLN A 390 -9.69 -3.68 22.87
CA GLN A 390 -9.26 -4.60 23.93
C GLN A 390 -8.82 -5.97 23.39
N GLY A 391 -9.27 -6.33 22.16
CA GLY A 391 -8.99 -7.62 21.54
C GLY A 391 -10.17 -8.15 20.75
N ARG A 392 -10.16 -9.46 20.51
CA ARG A 392 -11.24 -10.15 19.81
C ARG A 392 -11.88 -11.21 20.72
N ALA A 393 -13.19 -11.40 20.51
CA ALA A 393 -13.95 -12.46 21.17
C ALA A 393 -13.82 -13.83 20.48
N ASP A 394 -13.29 -13.86 19.24
CA ASP A 394 -13.14 -15.04 18.40
C ASP A 394 -11.65 -15.35 18.06
N ASP A 395 -11.44 -16.41 17.25
CA ASP A 395 -10.12 -16.88 16.85
C ASP A 395 -9.53 -16.13 15.62
N GLN A 396 -10.15 -15.03 15.17
CA GLN A 396 -9.61 -14.23 14.09
C GLN A 396 -8.34 -13.49 14.52
N VAL A 397 -7.38 -13.39 13.61
CA VAL A 397 -6.11 -12.70 13.86
C VAL A 397 -5.79 -11.73 12.73
N LYS A 398 -5.02 -10.70 13.04
CA LYS A 398 -4.45 -9.78 12.03
C LYS A 398 -2.95 -9.98 11.96
N VAL A 399 -2.41 -10.28 10.78
CA VAL A 399 -0.96 -10.47 10.54
C VAL A 399 -0.56 -9.67 9.32
N GLY A 400 0.36 -8.73 9.47
CA GLY A 400 0.79 -7.85 8.38
C GLY A 400 -0.37 -7.03 7.77
N GLY A 401 -1.29 -6.55 8.60
CA GLY A 401 -2.49 -5.81 8.21
C GLY A 401 -3.65 -6.68 7.68
N ARG A 402 -3.41 -7.94 7.34
CA ARG A 402 -4.44 -8.83 6.80
C ARG A 402 -5.21 -9.54 7.89
N ARG A 403 -6.53 -9.59 7.75
CA ARG A 403 -7.45 -10.35 8.58
C ARG A 403 -7.40 -11.82 8.16
N ILE A 404 -7.05 -12.70 9.09
CA ILE A 404 -6.89 -14.13 8.85
C ILE A 404 -7.89 -14.89 9.74
N GLU A 405 -8.74 -15.70 9.10
CA GLU A 405 -9.54 -16.72 9.78
C GLU A 405 -8.66 -17.94 9.96
N LEU A 406 -8.31 -18.27 11.20
CA LEU A 406 -7.49 -19.46 11.45
C LEU A 406 -8.18 -20.74 10.96
N GLY A 407 -9.52 -20.78 10.92
CA GLY A 407 -10.28 -21.89 10.35
C GLY A 407 -10.08 -22.11 8.84
N GLU A 408 -9.80 -21.06 8.06
CA GLU A 408 -9.44 -21.18 6.63
C GLU A 408 -8.11 -21.91 6.49
N VAL A 409 -7.14 -21.54 7.31
CA VAL A 409 -5.83 -22.18 7.31
C VAL A 409 -5.92 -23.63 7.80
N ASP A 410 -6.71 -23.89 8.84
CA ASP A 410 -6.97 -25.25 9.34
C ASP A 410 -7.55 -26.14 8.24
N SER A 411 -8.56 -25.63 7.51
CA SER A 411 -9.22 -26.36 6.43
C SER A 411 -8.27 -26.68 5.29
N ALA A 412 -7.42 -25.71 4.91
CA ALA A 412 -6.42 -25.91 3.88
C ALA A 412 -5.35 -26.95 4.29
N LEU A 413 -4.90 -26.92 5.54
CA LEU A 413 -3.97 -27.90 6.09
C LEU A 413 -4.59 -29.31 6.15
N LEU A 414 -5.86 -29.42 6.57
CA LEU A 414 -6.60 -30.71 6.62
C LEU A 414 -6.81 -31.30 5.22
N GLY A 415 -6.85 -30.46 4.17
CA GLY A 415 -6.94 -30.91 2.78
C GLY A 415 -5.65 -31.50 2.21
N LEU A 416 -4.54 -31.42 2.93
CA LEU A 416 -3.25 -31.96 2.47
C LEU A 416 -3.19 -33.48 2.63
N PRO A 417 -2.57 -34.19 1.66
CA PRO A 417 -2.41 -35.65 1.75
C PRO A 417 -1.63 -36.07 3.00
N GLY A 418 -2.13 -37.04 3.74
CA GLY A 418 -1.48 -37.61 4.92
C GLY A 418 -1.67 -36.79 6.22
N VAL A 419 -2.43 -35.71 6.19
CA VAL A 419 -2.78 -34.93 7.40
C VAL A 419 -4.03 -35.50 8.03
N SER A 420 -3.98 -35.84 9.32
CA SER A 420 -5.09 -36.36 10.10
C SER A 420 -5.73 -35.34 11.06
N GLY A 421 -5.00 -34.28 11.38
CA GLY A 421 -5.50 -33.18 12.19
C GLY A 421 -4.67 -31.93 11.97
N ALA A 422 -5.30 -30.76 12.04
CA ALA A 422 -4.63 -29.49 11.84
C ALA A 422 -5.15 -28.39 12.77
N ALA A 423 -4.26 -27.46 13.15
CA ALA A 423 -4.58 -26.26 13.88
C ALA A 423 -3.61 -25.14 13.55
N ALA A 424 -4.08 -24.01 13.04
CA ALA A 424 -3.29 -22.82 12.85
C ALA A 424 -3.27 -21.96 14.12
N ALA A 425 -2.15 -21.30 14.39
CA ALA A 425 -2.04 -20.32 15.47
C ALA A 425 -1.06 -19.22 15.09
N VAL A 426 -1.28 -18.01 15.62
CA VAL A 426 -0.29 -16.93 15.52
C VAL A 426 0.60 -16.96 16.78
N LYS A 427 1.89 -17.16 16.56
CA LYS A 427 2.90 -17.16 17.61
C LYS A 427 3.76 -15.90 17.52
N ARG A 428 4.28 -15.45 18.68
CA ARG A 428 5.14 -14.26 18.72
C ARG A 428 6.60 -14.69 18.89
N THR A 429 7.49 -14.17 18.04
CA THR A 429 8.94 -14.42 18.14
C THR A 429 9.57 -13.53 19.21
N GLU A 430 10.84 -13.79 19.58
CA GLU A 430 11.59 -12.95 20.51
C GLU A 430 11.78 -11.52 19.98
N ALA A 431 11.88 -11.35 18.66
CA ALA A 431 11.91 -10.05 18.01
C ALA A 431 10.55 -9.33 18.00
N GLY A 432 9.48 -9.96 18.53
CA GLY A 432 8.13 -9.40 18.61
C GLY A 432 7.28 -9.65 17.37
N ASN A 433 7.80 -10.33 16.33
CA ASN A 433 7.07 -10.63 15.11
C ASN A 433 5.93 -11.61 15.34
N ARG A 434 4.83 -11.43 14.62
CA ARG A 434 3.69 -12.34 14.61
C ARG A 434 3.85 -13.32 13.45
N LEU A 435 3.93 -14.61 13.76
CA LEU A 435 4.16 -15.67 12.78
C LEU A 435 2.95 -16.60 12.73
N LEU A 436 2.42 -16.86 11.53
CA LEU A 436 1.36 -17.84 11.31
C LEU A 436 2.02 -19.23 11.26
N VAL A 437 1.58 -20.13 12.15
CA VAL A 437 2.09 -21.49 12.27
C VAL A 437 0.93 -22.46 12.12
N GLY A 438 1.07 -23.45 11.24
CA GLY A 438 0.14 -24.55 11.05
C GLY A 438 0.66 -25.82 11.72
N TYR A 439 0.04 -26.23 12.77
CA TYR A 439 0.36 -27.50 13.46
C TYR A 439 -0.45 -28.63 12.84
N VAL A 440 0.23 -29.69 12.44
CA VAL A 440 -0.42 -30.85 11.81
C VAL A 440 -0.04 -32.16 12.52
N THR A 441 -1.00 -33.04 12.69
CA THR A 441 -0.76 -34.44 12.95
C THR A 441 -0.81 -35.18 11.61
N ALA A 442 0.24 -35.90 11.24
CA ALA A 442 0.37 -36.45 9.91
C ALA A 442 1.04 -37.83 9.92
N ASP A 443 0.91 -38.54 8.80
CA ASP A 443 1.53 -39.86 8.58
C ASP A 443 3.05 -39.75 8.57
N ALA A 444 3.75 -40.90 8.84
CA ALA A 444 5.22 -40.97 8.94
C ALA A 444 5.99 -40.55 7.66
N GLY A 445 5.32 -40.38 6.54
CA GLY A 445 5.91 -39.97 5.26
C GLY A 445 5.55 -38.53 4.85
N PHE A 446 4.92 -37.75 5.73
CA PHE A 446 4.52 -36.38 5.43
C PHE A 446 5.73 -35.46 5.24
N ASP A 447 5.76 -34.73 4.12
CA ASP A 447 6.80 -33.75 3.82
C ASP A 447 6.24 -32.32 3.98
N PRO A 448 6.64 -31.57 5.01
CA PRO A 448 6.20 -30.20 5.23
C PRO A 448 6.56 -29.24 4.09
N LYS A 449 7.69 -29.46 3.38
CA LYS A 449 8.10 -28.60 2.24
C LYS A 449 7.16 -28.76 1.06
N ALA A 450 6.93 -30.00 0.65
CA ALA A 450 5.97 -30.29 -0.44
C ALA A 450 4.55 -29.82 -0.09
N ALA A 451 4.16 -29.93 1.17
CA ALA A 451 2.87 -29.43 1.67
C ALA A 451 2.77 -27.90 1.59
N ALA A 452 3.83 -27.18 1.96
CA ALA A 452 3.88 -25.71 1.84
C ALA A 452 3.82 -25.26 0.38
N GLU A 453 4.51 -25.95 -0.55
CA GLU A 453 4.44 -25.68 -1.98
C GLU A 453 3.01 -25.89 -2.52
N GLN A 454 2.34 -26.95 -2.09
CA GLN A 454 0.95 -27.20 -2.48
C GLN A 454 0.01 -26.09 -1.98
N LEU A 455 0.18 -25.60 -0.75
CA LEU A 455 -0.59 -24.47 -0.23
C LEU A 455 -0.31 -23.16 -0.99
N ARG A 456 0.95 -22.89 -1.37
CA ARG A 456 1.30 -21.72 -2.19
C ARG A 456 0.66 -21.72 -3.57
N ALA A 457 0.35 -22.88 -4.12
CA ALA A 457 -0.35 -22.98 -5.40
C ALA A 457 -1.84 -22.60 -5.32
N SER A 458 -2.43 -22.58 -4.12
CA SER A 458 -3.87 -22.36 -3.93
C SER A 458 -4.24 -21.19 -3.05
N MET A 459 -3.31 -20.72 -2.21
CA MET A 459 -3.55 -19.66 -1.22
C MET A 459 -2.64 -18.45 -1.45
N PRO A 460 -3.10 -17.23 -1.08
CA PRO A 460 -2.22 -16.07 -0.98
C PRO A 460 -1.01 -16.35 -0.08
N ALA A 461 0.16 -15.91 -0.47
CA ALA A 461 1.41 -16.18 0.26
C ALA A 461 1.36 -15.80 1.76
N ALA A 462 0.59 -14.76 2.11
CA ALA A 462 0.41 -14.32 3.49
C ALA A 462 -0.43 -15.28 4.36
N LEU A 463 -1.19 -16.19 3.76
CA LEU A 463 -2.02 -17.19 4.43
C LEU A 463 -1.32 -18.55 4.52
N VAL A 464 -0.20 -18.76 3.84
CA VAL A 464 0.58 -19.98 3.92
C VAL A 464 1.31 -20.03 5.26
N PRO A 465 0.96 -20.96 6.17
CA PRO A 465 1.58 -21.01 7.48
C PRO A 465 2.94 -21.73 7.41
N ARG A 466 3.81 -21.46 8.36
CA ARG A 466 4.90 -22.36 8.66
C ARG A 466 4.35 -23.67 9.19
N ILE A 467 4.62 -24.79 8.54
CA ILE A 467 4.09 -26.10 8.94
C ILE A 467 4.98 -26.71 10.03
N ALA A 468 4.35 -27.16 11.13
CA ALA A 468 4.98 -27.85 12.24
C ALA A 468 4.26 -29.18 12.48
N VAL A 469 4.98 -30.29 12.39
CA VAL A 469 4.44 -31.63 12.69
C VAL A 469 4.46 -31.85 14.19
N VAL A 470 3.32 -32.28 14.76
CA VAL A 470 3.17 -32.60 16.19
C VAL A 470 2.54 -33.98 16.34
N ASP A 471 2.82 -34.63 17.46
CA ASP A 471 2.24 -35.96 17.74
C ASP A 471 0.74 -35.85 18.05
N THR A 472 0.34 -34.79 18.74
CA THR A 472 -1.05 -34.55 19.15
C THR A 472 -1.38 -33.07 19.17
N LEU A 473 -2.65 -32.74 18.91
CA LEU A 473 -3.18 -31.39 19.06
C LEU A 473 -3.84 -31.27 20.45
N PRO A 474 -3.44 -30.28 21.28
CA PRO A 474 -4.04 -30.07 22.59
C PRO A 474 -5.48 -29.63 22.44
N THR A 475 -6.38 -30.16 23.30
CA THR A 475 -7.78 -29.82 23.33
C THR A 475 -8.22 -29.32 24.71
N ARG A 476 -9.15 -28.37 24.70
CA ARG A 476 -9.83 -27.91 25.92
C ARG A 476 -10.85 -28.96 26.37
N THR A 477 -11.35 -28.84 27.61
CA THR A 477 -12.40 -29.71 28.16
C THR A 477 -13.68 -29.73 27.30
N SER A 478 -13.90 -28.71 26.50
CA SER A 478 -15.01 -28.61 25.54
C SER A 478 -14.81 -29.45 24.25
N GLY A 479 -13.66 -30.12 24.07
CA GLY A 479 -13.28 -30.82 22.84
C GLY A 479 -12.72 -29.93 21.74
N LYS A 480 -12.73 -28.60 21.90
CA LYS A 480 -12.10 -27.66 20.96
C LYS A 480 -10.58 -27.64 21.12
N ILE A 481 -9.88 -27.41 20.04
CA ILE A 481 -8.41 -27.24 20.03
C ILE A 481 -8.01 -26.08 20.92
N ASP A 482 -7.03 -26.28 21.78
CA ASP A 482 -6.44 -25.24 22.60
C ASP A 482 -5.21 -24.65 21.87
N ARG A 483 -5.44 -23.59 21.11
CA ARG A 483 -4.39 -22.93 20.30
C ARG A 483 -3.31 -22.26 21.14
N ASP A 484 -3.63 -21.89 22.38
CA ASP A 484 -2.68 -21.30 23.33
C ASP A 484 -1.68 -22.33 23.86
N ALA A 485 -2.15 -23.57 24.01
CA ALA A 485 -1.33 -24.70 24.46
C ALA A 485 -0.46 -25.33 23.36
N LEU A 486 -0.59 -24.90 22.10
CA LEU A 486 0.27 -25.36 21.00
C LEU A 486 1.72 -24.97 21.25
N PRO A 487 2.71 -25.90 21.05
CA PRO A 487 4.10 -25.69 21.45
C PRO A 487 4.76 -24.57 20.64
N TRP A 488 5.52 -23.71 21.35
CA TRP A 488 6.36 -22.69 20.73
C TRP A 488 7.69 -22.56 21.48
N PRO A 489 8.86 -22.59 20.82
CA PRO A 489 9.08 -22.89 19.39
C PRO A 489 8.52 -24.26 18.96
N PRO A 490 8.21 -24.45 17.65
CA PRO A 490 7.64 -25.69 17.17
C PRO A 490 8.59 -26.87 17.41
N PRO A 491 8.08 -28.12 17.58
CA PRO A 491 8.92 -29.31 17.75
C PRO A 491 9.90 -29.46 16.59
N GLY A 492 11.15 -29.83 16.88
CA GLY A 492 12.23 -29.95 15.89
C GLY A 492 13.05 -28.66 15.70
N ALA A 493 12.62 -27.51 16.20
CA ALA A 493 13.44 -26.32 16.25
C ALA A 493 14.44 -26.44 17.39
N SER A 494 15.68 -26.75 17.09
CA SER A 494 16.77 -26.92 18.10
C SER A 494 16.99 -25.61 18.86
N ARG A 495 16.85 -25.67 20.19
CA ARG A 495 17.29 -24.58 21.08
C ARG A 495 18.82 -24.57 21.13
N GLY A 496 19.42 -23.55 20.54
CA GLY A 496 20.83 -23.24 20.80
C GLY A 496 21.01 -22.58 22.17
N THR A 497 20.89 -23.37 23.26
CA THR A 497 21.48 -23.07 24.57
C THR A 497 21.56 -24.37 25.35
N GLY A 498 22.78 -24.91 25.46
CA GLY A 498 23.31 -25.80 26.49
C GLY A 498 22.34 -26.68 27.28
N ALA A 499 21.93 -27.85 26.73
CA ALA A 499 21.58 -29.01 27.49
C ALA A 499 21.74 -30.25 26.61
N THR A 500 22.67 -31.10 26.94
CA THR A 500 22.98 -32.40 26.38
C THR A 500 21.75 -33.32 26.37
N ALA A 501 21.18 -33.58 25.15
CA ALA A 501 20.42 -34.80 24.90
C ALA A 501 20.78 -35.26 23.47
N SER A 502 21.32 -36.47 23.45
CA SER A 502 21.93 -37.14 22.31
C SER A 502 21.06 -37.18 21.04
N GLY A 503 21.64 -36.74 19.89
CA GLY A 503 21.30 -37.29 18.59
C GLY A 503 20.85 -36.33 17.49
N THR A 504 21.27 -35.06 17.44
CA THR A 504 21.18 -34.23 16.23
C THR A 504 22.58 -33.70 15.90
N PRO A 505 23.03 -33.74 14.63
CA PRO A 505 24.28 -33.12 14.24
C PRO A 505 24.17 -31.62 14.50
N ASP A 506 25.12 -31.05 15.29
CA ASP A 506 25.35 -29.61 15.30
C ASP A 506 25.58 -29.19 13.84
N LEU A 507 24.72 -28.32 13.34
CA LEU A 507 24.93 -27.71 12.03
C LEU A 507 26.19 -26.86 12.15
N GLU A 508 27.35 -27.39 11.68
CA GLU A 508 28.58 -26.62 11.60
C GLU A 508 28.43 -25.56 10.48
N LEU A 509 27.71 -24.47 10.81
CA LEU A 509 27.70 -23.28 9.98
C LEU A 509 28.87 -22.41 10.38
N ASP A 510 29.70 -22.04 9.42
CA ASP A 510 30.83 -21.16 9.58
C ASP A 510 30.60 -19.78 8.96
N GLY A 511 31.33 -18.77 9.43
CA GLY A 511 31.41 -17.46 8.78
C GLY A 511 30.08 -16.72 8.67
N THR A 512 29.77 -16.26 7.47
CA THR A 512 28.57 -15.45 7.17
C THR A 512 27.28 -16.23 7.33
N ALA A 513 27.28 -17.52 6.99
CA ALA A 513 26.09 -18.37 7.14
C ALA A 513 25.67 -18.53 8.62
N ALA A 514 26.62 -18.76 9.53
CA ALA A 514 26.33 -18.84 10.96
C ALA A 514 25.79 -17.52 11.53
N TRP A 515 26.33 -16.40 11.06
CA TRP A 515 25.88 -15.07 11.45
C TRP A 515 24.46 -14.78 10.97
N ILE A 516 24.13 -15.09 9.70
CA ILE A 516 22.76 -14.96 9.15
C ILE A 516 21.80 -15.86 9.92
N ALA A 517 22.17 -17.12 10.19
CA ALA A 517 21.35 -18.09 10.92
C ALA A 517 20.98 -17.59 12.32
N GLY A 518 21.90 -16.91 13.00
CA GLY A 518 21.63 -16.25 14.28
C GLY A 518 20.56 -15.17 14.19
N HIS A 519 20.57 -14.37 13.13
CA HIS A 519 19.52 -13.37 12.89
C HIS A 519 18.19 -14.01 12.49
N TRP A 520 18.21 -15.08 11.68
CA TRP A 520 17.00 -15.83 11.36
C TRP A 520 16.35 -16.38 12.63
N ALA A 521 17.13 -16.97 13.54
CA ALA A 521 16.61 -17.48 14.80
C ALA A 521 15.88 -16.40 15.61
N ALA A 522 16.45 -15.21 15.72
CA ALA A 522 15.84 -14.10 16.43
C ALA A 522 14.55 -13.58 15.75
N ILE A 523 14.55 -13.50 14.41
CA ILE A 523 13.45 -12.93 13.62
C ILE A 523 12.32 -13.94 13.44
N LEU A 524 12.64 -15.20 13.13
CA LEU A 524 11.70 -16.29 12.82
C LEU A 524 11.39 -17.20 14.00
N GLY A 525 12.04 -16.97 15.15
CA GLY A 525 11.81 -17.73 16.39
C GLY A 525 12.40 -19.14 16.43
N SER A 526 13.17 -19.54 15.40
CA SER A 526 13.95 -20.78 15.39
C SER A 526 15.10 -20.67 14.41
N PRO A 527 16.28 -21.25 14.72
CA PRO A 527 17.37 -21.33 13.78
C PRO A 527 17.01 -22.24 12.60
N PRO A 528 17.65 -22.04 11.43
CA PRO A 528 17.56 -23.00 10.35
C PRO A 528 18.19 -24.33 10.78
N SER A 529 17.63 -25.43 10.29
CA SER A 529 18.09 -26.79 10.61
C SER A 529 19.05 -27.33 9.54
N ALA A 530 19.11 -26.69 8.36
CA ALA A 530 19.97 -27.05 7.24
C ALA A 530 20.43 -25.80 6.46
N PRO A 531 21.58 -25.82 5.76
CA PRO A 531 22.07 -24.70 4.96
C PRO A 531 21.20 -24.39 3.73
N ASP A 532 20.46 -25.36 3.28
CA ASP A 532 19.55 -25.29 2.12
C ASP A 532 18.12 -24.85 2.49
N GLU A 533 17.88 -24.43 3.71
CA GLU A 533 16.59 -23.89 4.11
C GLU A 533 16.35 -22.50 3.56
N ASP A 534 15.10 -22.29 3.13
CA ASP A 534 14.59 -21.05 2.59
C ASP A 534 13.98 -20.18 3.70
N PHE A 535 14.32 -18.89 3.69
CA PHE A 535 13.83 -17.91 4.66
C PHE A 535 12.30 -17.83 4.70
N PHE A 536 11.66 -17.88 3.55
CA PHE A 536 10.20 -17.79 3.45
C PHE A 536 9.51 -19.10 3.84
N ASP A 537 10.15 -20.24 3.62
CA ASP A 537 9.66 -21.55 4.09
C ASP A 537 9.64 -21.65 5.60
N LEU A 538 10.58 -20.99 6.27
CA LEU A 538 10.61 -20.87 7.73
C LEU A 538 9.59 -19.85 8.29
N GLY A 539 8.75 -19.28 7.42
CA GLY A 539 7.72 -18.31 7.78
C GLY A 539 8.18 -16.86 7.70
N GLY A 540 9.29 -16.60 7.02
CA GLY A 540 9.71 -15.24 6.69
C GLY A 540 8.65 -14.54 5.82
N GLY A 541 8.36 -13.29 6.12
CA GLY A 541 7.51 -12.43 5.30
C GLY A 541 8.24 -11.13 4.98
N SER A 542 7.55 -10.22 4.29
CA SER A 542 8.14 -8.93 3.88
C SER A 542 8.71 -8.14 5.05
N LEU A 543 8.01 -8.13 6.19
CA LEU A 543 8.47 -7.45 7.40
C LEU A 543 9.73 -8.08 7.97
N SER A 544 9.76 -9.41 8.10
CA SER A 544 10.92 -10.14 8.63
C SER A 544 12.12 -10.06 7.67
N ALA A 545 11.89 -10.04 6.35
CA ALA A 545 12.95 -9.79 5.37
C ALA A 545 13.56 -8.39 5.51
N ALA A 546 12.73 -7.36 5.70
CA ALA A 546 13.21 -6.00 5.95
C ALA A 546 14.00 -5.88 7.26
N GLN A 547 13.55 -6.55 8.32
CA GLN A 547 14.28 -6.63 9.59
C GLN A 547 15.63 -7.36 9.43
N LEU A 548 15.65 -8.45 8.66
CA LEU A 548 16.88 -9.17 8.33
C LEU A 548 17.87 -8.25 7.61
N VAL A 549 17.43 -7.57 6.56
CA VAL A 549 18.29 -6.61 5.83
C VAL A 549 18.84 -5.53 6.76
N SER A 550 18.02 -5.01 7.69
CA SER A 550 18.49 -4.04 8.69
C SER A 550 19.67 -4.58 9.49
N LYS A 551 19.64 -5.86 9.85
CA LYS A 551 20.73 -6.52 10.58
C LYS A 551 21.92 -6.83 9.67
N LEU A 552 21.66 -7.29 8.46
CA LEU A 552 22.72 -7.60 7.50
C LEU A 552 23.51 -6.35 7.08
N ARG A 553 22.87 -5.18 7.03
CA ARG A 553 23.51 -3.88 6.71
C ARG A 553 24.56 -3.45 7.75
N GLU A 554 24.58 -4.03 8.95
CA GLU A 554 25.65 -3.80 9.93
C GLU A 554 27.02 -4.24 9.39
N ARG A 555 27.07 -5.29 8.54
CA ARG A 555 28.28 -5.80 7.90
C ARG A 555 28.33 -5.59 6.38
N HIS A 556 27.16 -5.63 5.72
CA HIS A 556 27.00 -5.52 4.28
C HIS A 556 26.04 -4.35 3.96
N PRO A 557 26.55 -3.08 3.95
CA PRO A 557 25.69 -1.88 3.81
C PRO A 557 24.89 -1.80 2.52
N ASP A 558 25.32 -2.49 1.48
CA ASP A 558 24.72 -2.44 0.14
C ASP A 558 23.63 -3.52 -0.05
N VAL A 559 23.39 -4.40 0.93
CA VAL A 559 22.37 -5.45 0.84
C VAL A 559 20.95 -4.84 0.80
N THR A 560 20.12 -5.38 -0.07
CA THR A 560 18.75 -4.94 -0.29
C THR A 560 17.75 -6.04 0.08
N VAL A 561 16.47 -5.69 0.19
CA VAL A 561 15.41 -6.69 0.40
C VAL A 561 15.24 -7.57 -0.84
N ALA A 562 15.51 -7.03 -2.02
CA ALA A 562 15.50 -7.82 -3.26
C ALA A 562 16.49 -8.99 -3.21
N ASP A 563 17.68 -8.77 -2.62
CA ASP A 563 18.68 -9.86 -2.46
C ASP A 563 18.15 -11.01 -1.60
N ILE A 564 17.28 -10.75 -0.60
CA ILE A 564 16.65 -11.82 0.18
C ILE A 564 15.63 -12.61 -0.64
N TYR A 565 14.89 -11.92 -1.52
CA TYR A 565 13.93 -12.58 -2.40
C TYR A 565 14.60 -13.35 -3.55
N GLU A 566 15.72 -12.86 -4.07
CA GLU A 566 16.50 -13.50 -5.13
C GLU A 566 17.33 -14.67 -4.59
N HIS A 567 17.78 -14.58 -3.33
CA HIS A 567 18.62 -15.56 -2.64
C HIS A 567 18.01 -15.96 -1.29
N PRO A 568 16.81 -16.59 -1.28
CA PRO A 568 16.10 -16.89 -0.02
C PRO A 568 16.73 -18.02 0.77
N VAL A 569 17.58 -18.86 0.15
CA VAL A 569 18.26 -19.99 0.77
C VAL A 569 19.47 -19.52 1.57
N LEU A 570 19.62 -19.99 2.82
CA LEU A 570 20.66 -19.54 3.73
C LEU A 570 22.08 -19.60 3.12
N ALA A 571 22.45 -20.72 2.49
CA ALA A 571 23.78 -20.89 1.90
C ALA A 571 24.01 -19.95 0.70
N ASP A 572 23.00 -19.75 -0.14
CA ASP A 572 23.07 -18.89 -1.31
C ASP A 572 23.15 -17.41 -0.90
N LEU A 573 22.34 -17.00 0.08
CA LEU A 573 22.41 -15.67 0.66
C LEU A 573 23.78 -15.39 1.29
N ALA A 574 24.34 -16.36 2.03
CA ALA A 574 25.66 -16.23 2.62
C ALA A 574 26.75 -16.05 1.55
N GLN A 575 26.71 -16.86 0.48
CA GLN A 575 27.62 -16.75 -0.64
C GLN A 575 27.49 -15.40 -1.35
N THR A 576 26.28 -14.91 -1.56
CA THR A 576 26.00 -13.61 -2.17
C THR A 576 26.56 -12.47 -1.32
N LEU A 577 26.37 -12.51 -0.01
CA LEU A 577 26.92 -11.51 0.92
C LEU A 577 28.43 -11.54 0.98
N ASP A 578 29.05 -12.73 0.93
CA ASP A 578 30.52 -12.87 0.87
C ASP A 578 31.10 -12.32 -0.45
N ALA A 579 30.36 -12.46 -1.56
CA ALA A 579 30.72 -11.91 -2.86
C ALA A 579 30.53 -10.38 -2.92
N MET A 580 29.60 -9.82 -2.17
CA MET A 580 29.49 -8.39 -1.91
C MET A 580 30.71 -8.01 -1.09
N ALA A 581 31.80 -7.55 -1.74
CA ALA A 581 33.06 -7.22 -1.10
C ALA A 581 32.84 -6.51 0.23
N ALA A 582 33.25 -7.13 1.34
CA ALA A 582 33.21 -6.52 2.65
C ALA A 582 33.87 -5.13 2.54
N PRO A 583 33.23 -4.05 2.96
CA PRO A 583 33.86 -2.74 2.88
C PRO A 583 35.13 -2.79 3.72
N THR A 584 36.28 -2.82 3.04
CA THR A 584 37.56 -2.66 3.70
C THR A 584 37.48 -1.37 4.51
N GLY A 585 37.20 -1.49 5.81
CA GLY A 585 37.38 -0.45 6.83
C GLY A 585 36.83 0.93 6.48
N ARG A 586 35.56 1.02 6.00
CA ARG A 586 34.84 2.31 6.05
C ARG A 586 34.33 2.52 7.46
N THR A 587 35.19 3.14 8.30
CA THR A 587 34.65 4.02 9.34
C THR A 587 33.51 4.84 8.74
N ASN A 588 32.40 5.00 9.46
CA ASN A 588 31.37 5.98 9.19
C ASN A 588 32.04 7.35 8.92
N ALA A 589 32.50 7.57 7.71
CA ALA A 589 32.95 8.87 7.26
C ALA A 589 31.67 9.69 7.22
N ALA A 590 31.47 10.50 8.26
CA ALA A 590 30.48 11.57 8.23
C ALA A 590 30.54 12.19 6.85
N VAL A 591 29.41 12.20 6.14
CA VAL A 591 29.33 12.77 4.80
C VAL A 591 29.90 14.18 4.90
N SER A 592 31.12 14.35 4.38
CA SER A 592 31.77 15.65 4.44
C SER A 592 30.87 16.66 3.74
N PRO A 593 30.44 17.73 4.42
CA PRO A 593 29.60 18.75 3.79
C PRO A 593 30.33 19.28 2.55
N VAL A 594 29.56 19.59 1.50
CA VAL A 594 30.12 20.15 0.27
C VAL A 594 31.00 21.37 0.66
N PRO A 595 32.26 21.43 0.21
CA PRO A 595 33.16 22.55 0.53
C PRO A 595 32.53 23.92 0.20
N ARG A 596 32.74 24.91 1.05
CA ARG A 596 32.15 26.24 0.86
C ARG A 596 32.53 26.90 -0.44
N ASP A 597 33.75 26.68 -0.92
CA ASP A 597 34.24 27.12 -2.23
C ASP A 597 33.45 26.53 -3.39
N THR A 598 33.06 25.25 -3.29
CA THR A 598 32.20 24.58 -4.28
C THR A 598 30.77 25.15 -4.22
N GLN A 599 30.24 25.43 -3.04
CA GLN A 599 28.92 26.06 -2.90
C GLN A 599 28.90 27.47 -3.50
N VAL A 600 29.92 28.26 -3.23
CA VAL A 600 30.07 29.60 -3.84
C VAL A 600 30.20 29.48 -5.37
N ALA A 601 30.98 28.54 -5.86
CA ALA A 601 31.11 28.28 -7.31
C ALA A 601 29.78 27.86 -7.96
N GLN A 602 28.96 27.09 -7.27
CA GLN A 602 27.61 26.70 -7.74
C GLN A 602 26.68 27.92 -7.78
N VAL A 603 26.68 28.78 -6.77
CA VAL A 603 25.88 30.01 -6.76
C VAL A 603 26.30 30.93 -7.91
N LEU A 604 27.60 31.17 -8.10
CA LEU A 604 28.11 31.97 -9.21
C LEU A 604 27.78 31.33 -10.57
N GLY A 605 27.93 30.00 -10.69
CA GLY A 605 27.55 29.23 -11.87
C GLY A 605 26.06 29.36 -12.21
N THR A 606 25.20 29.35 -11.21
CA THR A 606 23.75 29.55 -11.38
C THR A 606 23.45 30.92 -12.00
N VAL A 607 24.13 31.97 -11.54
CA VAL A 607 23.96 33.32 -12.12
C VAL A 607 24.32 33.33 -13.61
N VAL A 608 25.44 32.68 -13.99
CA VAL A 608 25.85 32.58 -15.39
C VAL A 608 24.82 31.81 -16.21
N VAL A 609 24.37 30.66 -15.72
CA VAL A 609 23.37 29.83 -16.41
C VAL A 609 22.06 30.58 -16.61
N ARG A 610 21.55 31.22 -15.55
CA ARG A 610 20.32 32.04 -15.64
C ARG A 610 20.47 33.25 -16.57
N SER A 611 21.67 33.79 -16.70
CA SER A 611 21.94 34.88 -17.66
C SER A 611 21.77 34.41 -19.10
N ILE A 612 22.07 33.14 -19.40
CA ILE A 612 21.82 32.55 -20.73
C ILE A 612 20.32 32.49 -21.02
N GLY A 613 19.51 32.06 -20.04
CA GLY A 613 18.04 32.12 -20.14
C GLY A 613 17.52 33.53 -20.36
N ALA A 614 18.10 34.53 -19.72
CA ALA A 614 17.74 35.93 -19.92
C ALA A 614 17.98 36.41 -21.37
N LEU A 615 18.97 35.87 -22.08
CA LEU A 615 19.23 36.20 -23.50
C LEU A 615 18.03 35.82 -24.40
N ARG A 616 17.26 34.82 -24.07
CA ARG A 616 16.01 34.48 -24.80
C ARG A 616 15.02 35.62 -24.74
N TRP A 617 14.84 36.21 -23.55
CA TRP A 617 13.97 37.37 -23.37
C TRP A 617 14.43 38.57 -24.17
N LEU A 618 15.75 38.84 -24.24
CA LEU A 618 16.30 39.91 -25.08
C LEU A 618 16.02 39.65 -26.57
N THR A 619 15.99 38.37 -27.00
CA THR A 619 15.64 38.02 -28.39
C THR A 619 14.16 38.34 -28.68
N TRP A 620 13.25 37.98 -27.74
CA TRP A 620 11.82 38.32 -27.87
C TRP A 620 11.56 39.82 -27.81
N ILE A 621 12.23 40.53 -26.89
CA ILE A 621 12.16 42.00 -26.81
C ILE A 621 12.67 42.61 -28.11
N GLY A 622 13.77 42.11 -28.65
CA GLY A 622 14.32 42.56 -29.95
C GLY A 622 13.37 42.35 -31.10
N LEU A 623 12.68 41.20 -31.13
CA LEU A 623 11.62 40.92 -32.12
C LEU A 623 10.44 41.89 -31.94
N GLY A 624 10.00 42.12 -30.73
CA GLY A 624 8.96 43.08 -30.40
C GLY A 624 9.28 44.52 -30.87
N LEU A 625 10.52 44.95 -30.63
CA LEU A 625 11.02 46.24 -31.09
C LEU A 625 11.12 46.35 -32.62
N LEU A 626 11.50 45.29 -33.33
CA LEU A 626 11.46 45.24 -34.79
C LEU A 626 10.05 45.37 -35.35
N VAL A 627 9.10 44.72 -34.74
CA VAL A 627 7.68 44.82 -35.13
C VAL A 627 7.14 46.22 -34.81
N ALA A 628 7.43 46.74 -33.61
CA ALA A 628 6.99 48.05 -33.17
C ALA A 628 7.51 49.19 -34.11
N HIS A 629 8.77 49.12 -34.55
CA HIS A 629 9.35 50.05 -35.52
C HIS A 629 8.66 50.05 -36.87
N ARG A 630 7.99 48.96 -37.22
CA ARG A 630 7.20 48.89 -38.49
C ARG A 630 5.77 49.38 -38.37
N VAL A 631 5.22 49.31 -37.16
CA VAL A 631 3.78 49.60 -36.93
C VAL A 631 3.60 51.00 -36.32
N VAL A 632 4.58 51.48 -35.52
CA VAL A 632 4.49 52.76 -34.81
C VAL A 632 5.67 53.65 -35.23
N ASP A 633 5.36 54.84 -35.76
CA ASP A 633 6.40 55.85 -36.08
C ASP A 633 6.81 56.58 -34.76
N ALA A 634 7.71 55.96 -34.04
CA ALA A 634 8.13 56.43 -32.72
C ALA A 634 9.68 56.59 -32.67
N PRO A 635 10.21 57.80 -32.86
CA PRO A 635 11.68 58.06 -32.96
C PRO A 635 12.49 57.73 -31.72
N TRP A 636 11.79 57.55 -30.54
CA TRP A 636 12.43 57.19 -29.29
C TRP A 636 12.64 55.68 -29.08
N LEU A 637 12.10 54.82 -29.97
CA LEU A 637 12.34 53.38 -29.89
C LEU A 637 13.74 53.05 -30.40
N PRO A 638 14.54 52.24 -29.61
CA PRO A 638 15.85 51.81 -30.06
C PRO A 638 15.77 50.95 -31.32
N SER A 639 16.62 51.21 -32.30
CA SER A 639 16.75 50.43 -33.51
C SER A 639 17.66 49.23 -33.29
N ILE A 640 17.18 48.02 -33.55
CA ILE A 640 17.93 46.77 -33.46
C ILE A 640 18.09 46.17 -34.85
N ALA A 641 19.36 45.78 -35.19
CA ALA A 641 19.58 45.10 -36.46
C ALA A 641 18.93 43.71 -36.43
N TRP A 642 18.13 43.42 -37.46
CA TRP A 642 17.40 42.13 -37.61
C TRP A 642 18.27 40.91 -37.50
N GLY A 643 19.54 41.01 -37.91
CA GLY A 643 20.53 39.91 -37.82
C GLY A 643 20.77 39.39 -36.39
N TRP A 644 20.72 40.27 -35.36
CA TRP A 644 20.87 39.84 -33.99
C TRP A 644 19.65 39.07 -33.47
N VAL A 645 18.47 39.49 -33.89
CA VAL A 645 17.21 38.77 -33.53
C VAL A 645 17.17 37.41 -34.22
N LEU A 646 17.58 37.33 -35.50
CA LEU A 646 17.66 36.05 -36.21
C LEU A 646 18.69 35.11 -35.60
N ALA A 647 19.88 35.61 -35.23
CA ALA A 647 20.89 34.80 -34.57
C ALA A 647 20.43 34.31 -33.21
N GLY A 648 19.82 35.17 -32.40
CA GLY A 648 19.23 34.79 -31.12
C GLY A 648 18.10 33.74 -31.27
N TRP A 649 17.24 33.88 -32.27
CA TRP A 649 16.21 32.89 -32.56
C TRP A 649 16.78 31.53 -32.95
N LEU A 650 17.76 31.53 -33.89
CA LEU A 650 18.41 30.30 -34.37
C LEU A 650 19.14 29.54 -33.27
N LEU A 651 19.79 30.23 -32.33
CA LEU A 651 20.63 29.61 -31.30
C LEU A 651 19.89 29.32 -30.00
N LEU A 652 18.97 30.21 -29.57
CA LEU A 652 18.40 30.16 -28.23
C LEU A 652 16.94 29.78 -28.18
N ILE A 653 16.18 29.88 -29.30
CA ILE A 653 14.75 29.61 -29.36
C ILE A 653 14.48 28.37 -30.21
N ASN A 654 15.11 28.28 -31.38
CA ASN A 654 14.94 27.13 -32.25
C ASN A 654 15.44 25.82 -31.58
N PRO A 655 14.64 24.74 -31.58
CA PRO A 655 15.00 23.47 -30.92
C PRO A 655 16.34 22.89 -31.37
N PHE A 656 16.64 22.92 -32.67
CA PHE A 656 17.91 22.41 -33.21
C PHE A 656 19.12 23.22 -32.72
N GLY A 657 18.98 24.55 -32.69
CA GLY A 657 20.03 25.44 -32.18
C GLY A 657 20.31 25.20 -30.69
N ARG A 658 19.23 25.03 -29.90
CA ARG A 658 19.32 24.73 -28.46
C ARG A 658 20.04 23.40 -28.21
N VAL A 659 19.64 22.32 -28.88
CA VAL A 659 20.27 21.00 -28.75
C VAL A 659 21.77 21.06 -29.13
N LEU A 660 22.10 21.73 -30.24
CA LEU A 660 23.50 21.87 -30.68
C LEU A 660 24.31 22.68 -29.66
N LEU A 661 23.74 23.78 -29.15
CA LEU A 661 24.40 24.63 -28.17
C LEU A 661 24.59 23.91 -26.82
N GLY A 662 23.59 23.19 -26.36
CA GLY A 662 23.63 22.35 -25.15
C GLY A 662 24.67 21.24 -25.26
N ALA A 663 24.67 20.51 -26.37
CA ALA A 663 25.67 19.46 -26.63
C ALA A 663 27.12 20.02 -26.71
N ALA A 664 27.30 21.17 -27.33
CA ALA A 664 28.63 21.84 -27.44
C ALA A 664 29.08 22.30 -26.04
N ALA A 665 28.19 22.91 -25.24
CA ALA A 665 28.47 23.35 -23.88
C ALA A 665 28.84 22.18 -22.96
N ALA A 666 28.05 21.10 -22.98
CA ALA A 666 28.32 19.90 -22.22
C ALA A 666 29.68 19.27 -22.61
N ARG A 667 29.96 19.16 -23.92
CA ARG A 667 31.23 18.61 -24.42
C ARG A 667 32.41 19.45 -24.00
N LEU A 668 32.24 20.78 -23.97
CA LEU A 668 33.31 21.70 -23.54
C LEU A 668 33.60 21.58 -22.05
N VAL A 669 32.51 21.59 -21.23
CA VAL A 669 32.61 21.53 -19.77
C VAL A 669 33.13 20.19 -19.29
N LEU A 670 32.72 19.09 -19.93
CA LEU A 670 33.14 17.73 -19.56
C LEU A 670 34.41 17.23 -20.28
N ARG A 671 35.09 18.08 -21.04
CA ARG A 671 36.30 17.69 -21.76
C ARG A 671 37.34 17.11 -20.80
N GLY A 672 37.78 15.85 -21.06
CA GLY A 672 38.75 15.12 -20.24
C GLY A 672 38.19 14.49 -18.95
N VAL A 673 36.86 14.48 -18.75
CA VAL A 673 36.22 13.69 -17.70
C VAL A 673 35.91 12.31 -18.28
N GLY A 674 36.50 11.25 -17.69
CA GLY A 674 36.26 9.86 -18.06
C GLY A 674 35.31 9.16 -17.07
N PRO A 675 34.92 7.90 -17.35
CA PRO A 675 34.17 7.09 -16.38
C PRO A 675 34.98 6.89 -15.10
N GLY A 676 34.34 7.05 -13.91
CA GLY A 676 35.03 6.88 -12.64
C GLY A 676 34.20 7.35 -11.46
N ARG A 677 34.65 7.05 -10.23
CA ARG A 677 34.06 7.55 -8.98
C ARG A 677 34.77 8.83 -8.58
N TYR A 678 34.05 9.90 -8.40
CA TYR A 678 34.57 11.22 -8.05
C TYR A 678 34.01 11.68 -6.69
N PRO A 679 34.82 12.34 -5.85
CA PRO A 679 34.36 12.82 -4.56
C PRO A 679 33.30 13.90 -4.72
N ARG A 680 32.24 13.83 -3.90
CA ARG A 680 31.16 14.83 -3.84
C ARG A 680 31.76 16.19 -3.45
N GLY A 681 31.39 17.26 -4.16
CA GLY A 681 31.95 18.60 -3.95
C GLY A 681 33.32 18.86 -4.60
N GLY A 682 33.90 17.89 -5.31
CA GLY A 682 35.13 18.06 -6.04
C GLY A 682 34.97 18.81 -7.39
N ARG A 683 36.07 19.14 -8.03
CA ARG A 683 36.07 19.87 -9.32
C ARG A 683 35.33 19.14 -10.45
N VAL A 684 35.36 17.80 -10.47
CA VAL A 684 34.64 17.02 -11.48
C VAL A 684 33.13 17.05 -11.18
N HIS A 685 32.75 16.95 -9.92
CA HIS A 685 31.33 17.09 -9.51
C HIS A 685 30.78 18.47 -9.90
N LEU A 686 31.53 19.55 -9.69
CA LEU A 686 31.13 20.90 -10.10
C LEU A 686 30.98 21.03 -11.62
N ARG A 687 31.84 20.37 -12.40
CA ARG A 687 31.76 20.35 -13.87
C ARG A 687 30.57 19.56 -14.37
N LEU A 688 30.26 18.42 -13.76
CA LEU A 688 29.07 17.62 -14.06
C LEU A 688 27.80 18.43 -13.75
N TRP A 689 27.73 19.02 -12.57
CA TRP A 689 26.62 19.89 -12.16
C TRP A 689 26.43 21.08 -13.14
N LEU A 690 27.53 21.74 -13.53
CA LEU A 690 27.45 22.86 -14.47
C LEU A 690 27.01 22.42 -15.88
N ALA A 691 27.46 21.26 -16.35
CA ALA A 691 27.06 20.73 -17.65
C ALA A 691 25.57 20.39 -17.68
N GLU A 692 25.07 19.76 -16.61
CA GLU A 692 23.65 19.43 -16.42
C GLU A 692 22.79 20.70 -16.45
N ARG A 693 23.13 21.72 -15.64
CA ARG A 693 22.41 22.99 -15.61
C ARG A 693 22.44 23.77 -16.92
N LEU A 694 23.55 23.68 -17.69
CA LEU A 694 23.62 24.31 -19.01
C LEU A 694 22.74 23.60 -20.02
N VAL A 695 22.65 22.26 -19.96
CA VAL A 695 21.77 21.49 -20.86
C VAL A 695 20.30 21.75 -20.53
N ASP A 696 19.95 21.80 -19.25
CA ASP A 696 18.58 22.11 -18.80
C ASP A 696 18.13 23.52 -19.23
N GLU A 697 19.02 24.49 -19.18
CA GLU A 697 18.71 25.89 -19.52
C GLU A 697 18.71 26.14 -21.04
N LEU A 698 19.53 25.44 -21.80
CA LEU A 698 19.64 25.56 -23.27
C LEU A 698 18.67 24.63 -23.99
#